data_f5a2c4761f4577f690b7903e61dddf3f
#
_entry.id   f5a2c4761f4577f690b7903e61dddf3f
#
_cell.length_a   1.000
_cell.length_b   1.000
_cell.length_c   1.000
_cell.angle_alpha   90.00
_cell.angle_beta   90.00
_cell.angle_gamma   90.00
#
_symmetry.space_group_name_H-M   'P 1'
#
loop_
_entity.id
_entity.type
_entity.pdbx_description
1 polymer ?
#
loop_
_entity_poly.entity_id
_entity_poly.type
_entity_poly.pdbx_seq_one_letter_code
_entity_poly.pdbx_strand_id
1 'polypeptide(L)'
;MRFFYRLEDYSTPALPTRGRGFATGFWASSPSPSWGGLGWGALKKVIPVLLLFLTLPAHAAPRHGLSAFGDLKYAENFTHFDYVNPDAPVGGQLSMINVNMTTVLSSFVANATSFDSLNPFILKGQPVGGLDLLFDTLMVRAMDEPDAMYGLLASDAEIAEDRSSVTFTLRPQARFHDGTRVTADDVVFSFKTLQKDGHPIIRLPLRDVAGAEALDDLHVRFSFEGRETRDLPMLVAALPVFSKAYYTAHDFTATTVEPPLGSGPYTVKDVQLGRSITYARNPEYWGWKLPVNRGRFNFTTVRYEFFRDRSVAFEAFKAGTYDLREEFTSKTWATEYDFPARHQGRVVRATLPDKNPSGVQGFFINLRRDKFSDIRVRRALDLAFDFEWANRNLFYGLYERTDSFFENSELQASGPPGVEELALLEPHRDRLPESVFGPAYTPPISDGSGNLREELKQAGALLDAAGWRVRDGKRVNGRGDQLRIEFLNYETSFERIIGPYIRNLKRLGIDAKVRTVDPSQYEARVETFDFDITTSRYVQSNTPGIELRGFFSSAAANQRGRWNLSGIKDPVVDTLIEAAIAARDRKSLTAATRALDRVLRAGHYWVPQWYKGEHNIAYWDRFGHPAVTPKYDTGIIDTWWHDAAKAARIDSGKAN
;
A
#
# COMPACT_ATOMS: atom_id res chain seq x y z
N MET A 1 3.16 -2.25 13.23
CA MET A 1 2.48 -1.03 13.71
C MET A 1 0.99 -1.35 13.76
N ARG A 2 0.41 -1.49 14.95
CA ARG A 2 -1.02 -1.86 15.11
C ARG A 2 -1.86 -0.60 14.98
N PHE A 3 -2.67 -0.49 13.95
CA PHE A 3 -3.75 0.49 13.86
C PHE A 3 -5.05 -0.21 14.29
N PHE A 4 -5.52 0.09 15.50
CA PHE A 4 -6.84 -0.31 15.97
C PHE A 4 -7.85 0.75 15.53
N TYR A 5 -8.75 0.39 14.62
CA TYR A 5 -9.96 1.15 14.36
C TYR A 5 -11.04 0.71 15.35
N ARG A 6 -11.44 1.61 16.23
CA ARG A 6 -12.68 1.48 16.99
C ARG A 6 -13.76 2.22 16.21
N LEU A 7 -14.66 1.47 15.61
CA LEU A 7 -15.88 2.02 15.00
C LEU A 7 -16.96 2.08 16.07
N GLU A 8 -17.37 3.28 16.46
CA GLU A 8 -18.67 3.51 17.10
C GLU A 8 -19.71 3.65 16.01
N ASP A 9 -20.83 2.93 16.19
CA ASP A 9 -22.00 2.95 15.32
C ASP A 9 -22.56 4.37 15.19
N TYR A 10 -22.54 4.91 13.99
CA TYR A 10 -23.33 6.10 13.66
C TYR A 10 -24.68 5.67 13.06
N SER A 11 -25.69 5.67 13.91
CA SER A 11 -27.09 5.73 13.50
C SER A 11 -27.37 7.06 12.82
N THR A 12 -27.82 7.01 11.58
CA THR A 12 -28.33 8.14 10.81
C THR A 12 -29.50 8.82 11.53
N PRO A 13 -29.54 10.17 11.63
CA PRO A 13 -30.75 10.86 12.07
C PRO A 13 -31.83 10.82 10.99
N ALA A 14 -32.98 10.33 11.35
CA ALA A 14 -34.19 10.37 10.53
C ALA A 14 -34.61 11.83 10.25
N LEU A 15 -34.91 12.14 8.99
CA LEU A 15 -35.58 13.37 8.58
C LEU A 15 -37.07 13.35 9.02
N PRO A 16 -37.63 14.48 9.48
CA PRO A 16 -39.01 14.51 9.95
C PRO A 16 -40.00 14.59 8.80
N THR A 17 -40.97 13.69 8.85
CA THR A 17 -42.19 13.72 8.03
C THR A 17 -43.13 14.83 8.52
N ARG A 18 -43.60 15.70 7.62
CA ARG A 18 -44.86 16.45 7.66
C ARG A 18 -45.36 16.50 6.22
N GLY A 19 -46.41 16.11 5.87
CA GLY A 19 -47.78 15.90 6.25
C GLY A 19 -48.72 16.89 5.56
N ARG A 20 -49.54 16.39 4.63
CA ARG A 20 -50.87 16.88 4.16
C ARG A 20 -50.97 18.09 3.27
N GLY A 21 -51.72 17.90 2.18
CA GLY A 21 -52.65 18.86 1.66
C GLY A 21 -53.10 18.65 0.21
N PHE A 22 -54.25 18.08 0.07
CA PHE A 22 -55.20 18.00 -1.08
C PHE A 22 -55.22 19.16 -2.04
N ALA A 23 -55.44 18.95 -3.38
CA ALA A 23 -56.66 19.25 -4.13
C ALA A 23 -56.43 19.10 -5.65
N THR A 24 -57.10 18.22 -6.28
CA THR A 24 -58.13 18.21 -7.37
C THR A 24 -58.17 19.40 -8.36
N GLY A 25 -58.28 19.02 -9.63
CA GLY A 25 -58.98 19.84 -10.63
C GLY A 25 -58.31 19.84 -12.01
N PHE A 26 -58.68 19.03 -12.93
CA PHE A 26 -59.72 19.06 -13.95
C PHE A 26 -59.36 19.80 -15.26
N TRP A 27 -59.45 19.05 -16.39
CA TRP A 27 -59.94 19.35 -17.75
C TRP A 27 -59.15 20.36 -18.59
N ALA A 28 -59.01 20.29 -19.87
CA ALA A 28 -59.52 19.53 -21.04
C ALA A 28 -59.08 20.26 -22.30
N SER A 29 -59.07 19.56 -23.38
CA SER A 29 -59.49 19.82 -24.75
C SER A 29 -58.51 20.35 -25.78
N SER A 30 -58.35 19.49 -26.77
CA SER A 30 -58.00 19.84 -28.16
C SER A 30 -59.04 20.78 -28.81
N PRO A 31 -58.71 21.41 -29.95
CA PRO A 31 -59.13 20.80 -31.20
C PRO A 31 -58.19 21.03 -32.41
N SER A 32 -58.31 20.11 -33.38
CA SER A 32 -57.93 20.32 -34.76
C SER A 32 -59.00 21.12 -35.53
N PRO A 33 -58.70 21.72 -36.68
CA PRO A 33 -59.27 21.25 -37.92
C PRO A 33 -58.30 21.26 -39.10
N SER A 34 -58.24 20.30 -39.97
CA SER A 34 -59.01 19.87 -41.16
C SER A 34 -58.81 20.76 -42.43
N TRP A 35 -58.66 20.02 -43.56
CA TRP A 35 -58.89 20.31 -44.99
C TRP A 35 -57.66 20.85 -45.76
N GLY A 36 -57.29 20.37 -46.93
CA GLY A 36 -57.91 19.47 -47.90
C GLY A 36 -57.06 19.44 -49.16
N GLY A 37 -57.21 18.40 -49.97
CA GLY A 37 -57.11 18.58 -51.42
C GLY A 37 -56.07 17.75 -52.18
N LEU A 38 -56.47 16.60 -52.65
CA LEU A 38 -56.33 15.99 -54.00
C LEU A 38 -55.03 16.10 -54.80
N GLY A 39 -54.46 14.94 -55.17
CA GLY A 39 -53.57 14.78 -56.30
C GLY A 39 -53.09 13.30 -56.50
N TRP A 40 -53.65 12.61 -57.46
CA TRP A 40 -53.36 11.25 -57.89
C TRP A 40 -51.97 11.15 -58.53
N GLY A 41 -51.24 10.03 -58.25
CA GLY A 41 -50.03 9.66 -59.03
C GLY A 41 -49.32 8.42 -58.51
N ALA A 42 -49.74 7.25 -58.99
CA ALA A 42 -49.01 5.99 -59.25
C ALA A 42 -47.89 5.51 -58.37
N LEU A 43 -48.15 4.37 -57.75
CA LEU A 43 -47.32 3.17 -57.45
C LEU A 43 -45.80 3.24 -57.70
N LYS A 44 -45.03 3.03 -56.65
CA LYS A 44 -43.99 1.99 -56.58
C LYS A 44 -43.82 1.56 -55.13
N LYS A 45 -44.15 0.28 -54.80
CA LYS A 45 -43.88 -0.34 -53.52
C LYS A 45 -42.37 -0.49 -53.34
N VAL A 46 -41.79 0.28 -52.46
CA VAL A 46 -40.47 0.00 -51.86
C VAL A 46 -40.73 -0.33 -50.41
N ILE A 47 -40.54 -1.61 -50.06
CA ILE A 47 -40.52 -2.11 -48.70
C ILE A 47 -39.20 -1.63 -48.08
N PRO A 48 -39.19 -0.77 -47.05
CA PRO A 48 -37.96 -0.57 -46.28
C PRO A 48 -37.79 -1.81 -45.41
N VAL A 49 -36.83 -2.65 -45.75
CA VAL A 49 -36.26 -3.65 -44.80
C VAL A 49 -35.61 -2.86 -43.71
N LEU A 50 -36.32 -2.72 -42.58
CA LEU A 50 -35.78 -2.21 -41.33
C LEU A 50 -34.79 -3.28 -40.84
N LEU A 51 -33.51 -3.17 -41.17
CA LEU A 51 -32.42 -3.88 -40.55
C LEU A 51 -32.32 -3.38 -39.12
N LEU A 52 -32.99 -4.10 -38.21
CA LEU A 52 -32.78 -3.99 -36.79
C LEU A 52 -31.33 -4.48 -36.56
N PHE A 53 -30.37 -3.56 -36.53
CA PHE A 53 -29.07 -3.85 -35.92
C PHE A 53 -29.33 -4.09 -34.44
N LEU A 54 -29.49 -5.34 -34.04
CA LEU A 54 -29.24 -5.79 -32.69
C LEU A 54 -27.76 -5.48 -32.43
N THR A 55 -27.48 -4.31 -31.87
CA THR A 55 -26.20 -4.04 -31.21
C THR A 55 -26.14 -4.97 -30.02
N LEU A 56 -25.61 -6.16 -30.21
CA LEU A 56 -25.10 -6.95 -29.09
C LEU A 56 -24.08 -6.05 -28.38
N PRO A 57 -24.17 -5.89 -27.06
CA PRO A 57 -23.14 -5.18 -26.33
C PRO A 57 -21.80 -5.83 -26.70
N ALA A 58 -20.86 -5.05 -27.21
CA ALA A 58 -19.52 -5.51 -27.48
C ALA A 58 -18.90 -5.86 -26.13
N HIS A 59 -18.83 -7.14 -25.81
CA HIS A 59 -18.08 -7.60 -24.66
C HIS A 59 -16.60 -7.50 -24.98
N ALA A 60 -15.82 -6.95 -24.06
CA ALA A 60 -14.38 -6.98 -24.19
C ALA A 60 -13.91 -8.45 -24.17
N ALA A 61 -12.97 -8.80 -25.03
CA ALA A 61 -12.49 -10.18 -25.09
C ALA A 61 -11.88 -10.60 -23.74
N PRO A 62 -12.13 -11.85 -23.28
CA PRO A 62 -11.50 -12.39 -22.10
C PRO A 62 -9.97 -12.29 -22.16
N ARG A 63 -9.33 -11.96 -21.05
CA ARG A 63 -7.88 -11.78 -20.97
C ARG A 63 -7.31 -12.69 -19.88
N HIS A 64 -6.15 -13.31 -20.16
CA HIS A 64 -5.41 -14.16 -19.22
C HIS A 64 -4.79 -13.41 -18.04
N GLY A 65 -4.88 -12.09 -18.01
CA GLY A 65 -4.38 -11.22 -16.94
C GLY A 65 -5.09 -9.88 -16.91
N LEU A 66 -4.94 -9.19 -15.81
CA LEU A 66 -5.47 -7.86 -15.53
C LEU A 66 -4.34 -6.90 -15.17
N SER A 67 -4.47 -5.64 -15.58
CA SER A 67 -3.73 -4.51 -15.03
C SER A 67 -4.62 -3.27 -14.96
N ALA A 68 -4.21 -2.27 -14.22
CA ALA A 68 -4.99 -1.02 -14.08
C ALA A 68 -5.29 -0.36 -15.43
N PHE A 69 -4.37 -0.47 -16.39
CA PHE A 69 -4.46 0.17 -17.70
C PHE A 69 -4.57 -0.81 -18.88
N GLY A 70 -4.59 -2.11 -18.61
CA GLY A 70 -4.71 -3.15 -19.63
C GLY A 70 -3.39 -3.58 -20.25
N ASP A 71 -2.26 -3.02 -19.84
CA ASP A 71 -0.92 -3.41 -20.28
C ASP A 71 -0.45 -4.65 -19.51
N LEU A 72 0.01 -5.68 -20.22
CA LEU A 72 0.53 -6.91 -19.65
C LEU A 72 1.89 -7.21 -20.27
N LYS A 73 2.90 -7.47 -19.44
CA LYS A 73 4.24 -7.85 -19.87
C LYS A 73 4.26 -9.26 -20.45
N TYR A 74 3.56 -10.19 -19.83
CA TYR A 74 3.56 -11.59 -20.23
C TYR A 74 2.42 -11.88 -21.21
N ALA A 75 2.75 -12.48 -22.32
CA ALA A 75 1.78 -12.91 -23.33
C ALA A 75 0.95 -14.09 -22.81
N GLU A 76 -0.20 -14.36 -23.43
CA GLU A 76 -1.13 -15.43 -23.04
C GLU A 76 -0.46 -16.82 -22.95
N ASN A 77 0.51 -17.08 -23.80
CA ASN A 77 1.24 -18.35 -23.87
C ASN A 77 2.55 -18.35 -23.08
N PHE A 78 2.75 -17.42 -22.13
CA PHE A 78 3.95 -17.45 -21.29
C PHE A 78 4.05 -18.75 -20.50
N THR A 79 5.26 -19.18 -20.18
CA THR A 79 5.52 -20.46 -19.54
C THR A 79 5.95 -20.34 -18.08
N HIS A 80 6.47 -19.21 -17.67
CA HIS A 80 6.87 -18.84 -16.30
C HIS A 80 7.16 -17.34 -16.26
N PHE A 81 7.24 -16.78 -15.08
CA PHE A 81 7.71 -15.41 -14.89
C PHE A 81 9.23 -15.29 -15.10
N ASP A 82 9.71 -14.14 -15.56
CA ASP A 82 11.13 -13.91 -15.88
C ASP A 82 12.04 -13.95 -14.62
N TYR A 83 11.47 -13.72 -13.45
CA TYR A 83 12.18 -13.64 -12.17
C TYR A 83 12.22 -14.99 -11.41
N VAL A 84 11.90 -16.10 -12.05
CA VAL A 84 12.01 -17.44 -11.47
C VAL A 84 13.08 -18.27 -12.18
N ASN A 85 13.55 -19.31 -11.52
CA ASN A 85 14.23 -20.42 -12.19
C ASN A 85 13.20 -21.54 -12.40
N PRO A 86 12.73 -21.79 -13.65
CA PRO A 86 11.70 -22.79 -13.92
C PRO A 86 12.13 -24.23 -13.59
N ASP A 87 13.44 -24.46 -13.45
CA ASP A 87 14.04 -25.75 -13.13
C ASP A 87 14.63 -25.78 -11.72
N ALA A 88 14.20 -24.85 -10.84
CA ALA A 88 14.63 -24.83 -9.45
C ALA A 88 14.30 -26.16 -8.75
N PRO A 89 15.26 -26.75 -8.01
CA PRO A 89 15.01 -28.00 -7.29
C PRO A 89 14.02 -27.76 -6.14
N VAL A 90 13.07 -28.68 -6.02
CA VAL A 90 12.13 -28.71 -4.90
C VAL A 90 12.74 -29.49 -3.74
N GLY A 91 12.85 -28.88 -2.57
CA GLY A 91 13.44 -29.57 -1.40
C GLY A 91 13.74 -28.64 -0.24
N GLY A 92 14.19 -29.22 0.86
CA GLY A 92 14.71 -28.54 2.03
C GLY A 92 13.69 -27.67 2.76
N GLN A 93 14.20 -26.90 3.69
CA GLN A 93 13.44 -25.99 4.55
C GLN A 93 13.96 -24.57 4.41
N LEU A 94 13.04 -23.61 4.48
CA LEU A 94 13.32 -22.21 4.76
C LEU A 94 12.78 -21.89 6.14
N SER A 95 13.64 -21.52 7.09
CA SER A 95 13.24 -21.03 8.40
C SER A 95 13.59 -19.56 8.56
N MET A 96 12.64 -18.76 9.07
CA MET A 96 12.81 -17.32 9.21
C MET A 96 12.07 -16.79 10.44
N ILE A 97 12.47 -15.61 10.89
CA ILE A 97 11.63 -14.87 11.82
C ILE A 97 10.46 -14.26 11.04
N ASN A 98 9.40 -13.94 11.76
CA ASN A 98 8.28 -13.20 11.16
C ASN A 98 8.78 -11.86 10.61
N VAL A 99 8.79 -11.71 9.29
CA VAL A 99 9.24 -10.51 8.57
C VAL A 99 8.07 -9.81 7.90
N ASN A 100 8.22 -8.52 7.63
CA ASN A 100 7.29 -7.77 6.80
C ASN A 100 7.24 -8.40 5.40
N MET A 101 6.15 -9.04 5.07
CA MET A 101 5.90 -9.52 3.73
C MET A 101 5.03 -8.53 2.97
N THR A 102 5.20 -8.49 1.66
CA THR A 102 4.59 -7.48 0.78
C THR A 102 3.10 -7.66 0.50
N THR A 103 2.46 -8.67 1.07
CA THR A 103 1.02 -8.85 0.92
C THR A 103 0.23 -8.01 1.94
N VAL A 104 -0.99 -7.62 1.59
CA VAL A 104 -1.91 -6.90 2.49
C VAL A 104 -2.09 -7.65 3.81
N LEU A 105 -2.17 -8.99 3.74
CA LEU A 105 -2.32 -9.87 4.91
C LEU A 105 -1.08 -9.89 5.81
N SER A 106 0.11 -9.85 5.23
CA SER A 106 1.37 -9.89 5.97
C SER A 106 1.70 -8.58 6.69
N SER A 107 1.14 -7.45 6.24
CA SER A 107 1.33 -6.16 6.92
C SER A 107 0.76 -6.13 8.34
N PHE A 108 -0.22 -6.99 8.67
CA PHE A 108 -0.79 -7.14 10.03
C PHE A 108 0.12 -7.87 11.00
N VAL A 109 0.98 -8.72 10.48
CA VAL A 109 1.81 -9.63 11.27
C VAL A 109 3.23 -9.08 11.43
N ALA A 110 3.54 -8.02 10.72
CA ALA A 110 4.82 -7.35 10.79
C ALA A 110 5.21 -7.01 12.23
N ASN A 111 6.37 -7.48 12.66
CA ASN A 111 6.91 -7.31 14.01
C ASN A 111 6.11 -8.00 15.14
N ALA A 112 5.21 -8.94 14.86
CA ALA A 112 4.60 -9.73 15.90
C ALA A 112 5.66 -10.54 16.67
N THR A 113 5.62 -10.46 18.00
CA THR A 113 6.52 -11.18 18.89
C THR A 113 5.94 -12.52 19.36
N SER A 114 4.70 -12.79 18.99
CA SER A 114 3.90 -13.96 19.31
C SER A 114 2.69 -14.04 18.41
N PHE A 115 1.95 -15.14 18.43
CA PHE A 115 0.65 -15.28 17.76
C PHE A 115 -0.29 -16.16 18.59
N ASP A 116 -1.60 -15.98 18.40
CA ASP A 116 -2.67 -16.74 19.06
C ASP A 116 -3.81 -17.12 18.09
N SER A 117 -3.63 -16.85 16.79
CA SER A 117 -4.67 -17.10 15.78
C SER A 117 -4.08 -17.57 14.46
N LEU A 118 -4.81 -18.47 13.77
CA LEU A 118 -4.61 -18.85 12.38
C LEU A 118 -5.64 -18.18 11.46
N ASN A 119 -6.35 -17.15 11.93
CA ASN A 119 -7.28 -16.37 11.13
C ASN A 119 -6.77 -14.93 10.94
N PRO A 120 -6.18 -14.59 9.79
CA PRO A 120 -5.66 -13.25 9.51
C PRO A 120 -6.73 -12.28 8.98
N PHE A 121 -7.94 -12.78 8.73
CA PHE A 121 -8.98 -12.03 8.01
C PHE A 121 -9.90 -11.22 8.92
N ILE A 122 -9.74 -11.33 10.23
CA ILE A 122 -10.58 -10.65 11.25
C ILE A 122 -9.74 -9.77 12.18
N LEU A 123 -10.40 -8.89 12.93
CA LEU A 123 -9.72 -8.03 13.93
C LEU A 123 -9.28 -8.76 15.20
N LYS A 124 -9.90 -9.90 15.50
CA LYS A 124 -9.65 -10.62 16.75
C LYS A 124 -8.38 -11.46 16.67
N GLY A 125 -7.62 -11.49 17.76
CA GLY A 125 -6.40 -12.29 17.88
C GLY A 125 -5.17 -11.64 17.22
N GLN A 126 -4.04 -12.35 17.35
CA GLN A 126 -2.79 -12.02 16.69
C GLN A 126 -2.48 -13.11 15.66
N PRO A 127 -2.72 -12.85 14.37
CA PRO A 127 -2.48 -13.86 13.35
C PRO A 127 -0.99 -14.15 13.17
N VAL A 128 -0.69 -15.37 12.75
CA VAL A 128 0.65 -15.81 12.37
C VAL A 128 0.97 -15.40 10.93
N GLY A 129 2.26 -15.25 10.59
CA GLY A 129 2.72 -15.00 9.22
C GLY A 129 2.64 -16.24 8.32
N GLY A 130 2.56 -16.03 7.00
CA GLY A 130 2.57 -17.09 5.98
C GLY A 130 1.23 -17.77 5.73
N LEU A 131 0.13 -17.30 6.32
CA LEU A 131 -1.21 -17.86 6.09
C LEU A 131 -1.72 -17.63 4.65
N ASP A 132 -1.15 -16.69 3.94
CA ASP A 132 -1.37 -16.46 2.50
C ASP A 132 -0.90 -17.64 1.63
N LEU A 133 0.04 -18.45 2.09
CA LEU A 133 0.46 -19.69 1.42
C LEU A 133 -0.62 -20.78 1.36
N LEU A 134 -1.68 -20.64 2.18
CA LEU A 134 -2.77 -21.62 2.27
C LEU A 134 -3.90 -21.37 1.28
N PHE A 135 -4.02 -20.15 0.75
CA PHE A 135 -5.20 -19.73 -0.02
C PHE A 135 -4.81 -19.25 -1.41
N ASP A 136 -5.48 -19.77 -2.42
CA ASP A 136 -5.40 -19.21 -3.75
C ASP A 136 -6.34 -18.00 -3.90
N THR A 137 -5.98 -17.13 -4.84
CA THR A 137 -6.77 -15.99 -5.30
C THR A 137 -7.24 -16.22 -6.73
N LEU A 138 -8.15 -15.41 -7.26
CA LEU A 138 -8.57 -15.54 -8.65
C LEU A 138 -7.40 -15.34 -9.60
N MET A 139 -6.56 -14.34 -9.32
CA MET A 139 -5.33 -14.07 -10.08
C MET A 139 -4.17 -13.77 -9.13
N VAL A 140 -2.95 -14.04 -9.56
CA VAL A 140 -1.72 -13.79 -8.80
C VAL A 140 -0.98 -12.58 -9.37
N ARG A 141 -0.47 -11.72 -8.49
CA ARG A 141 0.32 -10.54 -8.85
C ARG A 141 1.67 -10.94 -9.45
N ALA A 142 2.06 -10.30 -10.56
CA ALA A 142 3.43 -10.32 -11.04
C ALA A 142 4.31 -9.41 -10.16
N MET A 143 5.47 -9.92 -9.74
CA MET A 143 6.37 -9.18 -8.83
C MET A 143 7.30 -8.22 -9.58
N ASP A 144 7.27 -8.19 -10.89
CA ASP A 144 8.10 -7.34 -11.74
C ASP A 144 7.30 -6.32 -12.57
N GLU A 145 5.98 -6.29 -12.37
CA GLU A 145 5.06 -5.31 -12.92
C GLU A 145 4.39 -4.51 -11.80
N PRO A 146 4.13 -3.21 -12.00
CA PRO A 146 3.62 -2.36 -10.92
C PRO A 146 2.21 -2.74 -10.46
N ASP A 147 1.37 -3.26 -11.36
CA ASP A 147 -0.06 -3.48 -11.12
C ASP A 147 -0.68 -4.63 -11.93
N ALA A 148 0.12 -5.55 -12.49
CA ALA A 148 -0.41 -6.66 -13.28
C ALA A 148 -0.64 -7.92 -12.44
N MET A 149 -1.70 -8.66 -12.81
CA MET A 149 -2.09 -9.94 -12.24
C MET A 149 -2.40 -10.94 -13.35
N TYR A 150 -2.08 -12.22 -13.12
CA TYR A 150 -2.24 -13.31 -14.09
C TYR A 150 -3.06 -14.45 -13.52
N GLY A 151 -3.79 -15.15 -14.38
CA GLY A 151 -4.78 -16.13 -13.97
C GLY A 151 -4.24 -17.29 -13.13
N LEU A 152 -4.83 -17.47 -11.93
CA LEU A 152 -4.58 -18.59 -11.01
C LEU A 152 -5.84 -19.45 -10.90
N LEU A 153 -6.75 -19.23 -9.92
CA LEU A 153 -8.05 -19.92 -9.90
C LEU A 153 -8.88 -19.59 -11.14
N ALA A 154 -8.85 -18.34 -11.59
CA ALA A 154 -9.43 -17.95 -12.86
C ALA A 154 -8.44 -18.21 -14.00
N SER A 155 -8.93 -18.69 -15.16
CA SER A 155 -8.15 -18.77 -16.40
C SER A 155 -8.04 -17.42 -17.09
N ASP A 156 -9.12 -16.64 -17.00
CA ASP A 156 -9.28 -15.35 -17.66
C ASP A 156 -10.26 -14.45 -16.92
N ALA A 157 -10.27 -13.19 -17.30
CA ALA A 157 -11.20 -12.17 -16.83
C ALA A 157 -11.69 -11.30 -18.00
N GLU A 158 -12.96 -10.95 -17.97
CA GLU A 158 -13.60 -10.05 -18.92
C GLU A 158 -14.12 -8.82 -18.20
N ILE A 159 -13.53 -7.64 -18.47
CA ILE A 159 -14.00 -6.36 -17.94
C ILE A 159 -15.04 -5.79 -18.90
N ALA A 160 -16.21 -5.38 -18.39
CA ALA A 160 -17.21 -4.68 -19.20
C ALA A 160 -16.62 -3.38 -19.79
N GLU A 161 -17.07 -3.00 -21.00
CA GLU A 161 -16.54 -1.83 -21.72
C GLU A 161 -16.68 -0.53 -20.91
N ASP A 162 -17.79 -0.38 -20.18
CA ASP A 162 -18.07 0.73 -19.28
C ASP A 162 -17.38 0.59 -17.90
N ARG A 163 -16.62 -0.50 -17.68
CA ARG A 163 -15.94 -0.87 -16.44
C ARG A 163 -16.88 -1.03 -15.23
N SER A 164 -18.16 -1.25 -15.45
CA SER A 164 -19.16 -1.46 -14.39
C SER A 164 -19.09 -2.85 -13.77
N SER A 165 -18.38 -3.78 -14.41
CA SER A 165 -18.26 -5.16 -13.90
C SER A 165 -17.01 -5.86 -14.44
N VAL A 166 -16.65 -6.97 -13.77
CA VAL A 166 -15.67 -7.95 -14.25
C VAL A 166 -16.23 -9.35 -14.07
N THR A 167 -16.08 -10.20 -15.07
CA THR A 167 -16.45 -11.62 -15.02
C THR A 167 -15.18 -12.47 -15.09
N PHE A 168 -15.04 -13.42 -14.16
CA PHE A 168 -13.93 -14.38 -14.13
C PHE A 168 -14.42 -15.75 -14.53
N THR A 169 -13.63 -16.47 -15.36
CA THR A 169 -13.83 -17.87 -15.70
C THR A 169 -12.90 -18.74 -14.84
N LEU A 170 -13.47 -19.55 -13.96
CA LEU A 170 -12.70 -20.43 -13.08
C LEU A 170 -12.18 -21.67 -13.80
N ARG A 171 -11.01 -22.14 -13.37
CA ARG A 171 -10.44 -23.39 -13.87
C ARG A 171 -11.17 -24.62 -13.31
N PRO A 172 -11.71 -25.54 -14.12
CA PRO A 172 -12.47 -26.68 -13.64
C PRO A 172 -11.64 -27.70 -12.83
N GLN A 173 -10.30 -27.62 -12.90
CA GLN A 173 -9.38 -28.44 -12.13
C GLN A 173 -9.05 -27.87 -10.75
N ALA A 174 -9.45 -26.63 -10.42
CA ALA A 174 -9.16 -26.02 -9.13
C ALA A 174 -9.81 -26.80 -7.96
N ARG A 175 -9.02 -27.02 -6.91
CA ARG A 175 -9.41 -27.85 -5.75
C ARG A 175 -8.96 -27.22 -4.44
N PHE A 176 -9.76 -27.41 -3.41
CA PHE A 176 -9.33 -27.26 -2.02
C PHE A 176 -8.43 -28.42 -1.58
N HIS A 177 -7.79 -28.28 -0.43
CA HIS A 177 -6.87 -29.30 0.10
C HIS A 177 -7.54 -30.66 0.42
N ASP A 178 -8.85 -30.68 0.61
CA ASP A 178 -9.66 -31.90 0.80
C ASP A 178 -10.10 -32.56 -0.52
N GLY A 179 -9.67 -32.00 -1.65
CA GLY A 179 -10.01 -32.48 -2.99
C GLY A 179 -11.36 -31.99 -3.54
N THR A 180 -12.15 -31.26 -2.78
CA THR A 180 -13.39 -30.66 -3.25
C THR A 180 -13.12 -29.55 -4.28
N ARG A 181 -14.05 -29.35 -5.22
CA ARG A 181 -13.91 -28.34 -6.29
C ARG A 181 -14.06 -26.94 -5.74
N VAL A 182 -13.25 -26.01 -6.26
CA VAL A 182 -13.51 -24.59 -6.12
C VAL A 182 -14.55 -24.16 -7.15
N THR A 183 -15.60 -23.47 -6.72
CA THR A 183 -16.72 -23.04 -7.55
C THR A 183 -16.95 -21.52 -7.46
N ALA A 184 -17.74 -20.98 -8.38
CA ALA A 184 -18.15 -19.58 -8.35
C ALA A 184 -18.91 -19.22 -7.07
N ASP A 185 -19.67 -20.18 -6.50
CA ASP A 185 -20.35 -20.01 -5.21
C ASP A 185 -19.38 -19.80 -4.04
N ASP A 186 -18.20 -20.45 -4.05
CA ASP A 186 -17.15 -20.23 -3.04
C ASP A 186 -16.57 -18.83 -3.15
N VAL A 187 -16.38 -18.33 -4.37
CA VAL A 187 -15.91 -16.96 -4.64
C VAL A 187 -16.91 -15.93 -4.13
N VAL A 188 -18.19 -16.10 -4.46
CA VAL A 188 -19.29 -15.23 -3.99
C VAL A 188 -19.38 -15.23 -2.46
N PHE A 189 -19.27 -16.42 -1.85
CA PHE A 189 -19.25 -16.58 -0.41
C PHE A 189 -18.07 -15.83 0.22
N SER A 190 -16.88 -16.00 -0.33
CA SER A 190 -15.64 -15.35 0.15
C SER A 190 -15.77 -13.84 0.13
N PHE A 191 -16.21 -13.28 -0.99
CA PHE A 191 -16.44 -11.85 -1.13
C PHE A 191 -17.43 -11.32 -0.08
N LYS A 192 -18.61 -11.94 0.04
CA LYS A 192 -19.66 -11.51 0.98
C LYS A 192 -19.18 -11.58 2.43
N THR A 193 -18.44 -12.64 2.77
CA THR A 193 -17.88 -12.84 4.11
C THR A 193 -16.84 -11.76 4.43
N LEU A 194 -15.91 -11.49 3.51
CA LEU A 194 -14.89 -10.47 3.70
C LEU A 194 -15.49 -9.05 3.72
N GLN A 195 -16.50 -8.78 2.90
CA GLN A 195 -17.17 -7.48 2.88
C GLN A 195 -17.95 -7.22 4.19
N LYS A 196 -18.54 -8.25 4.78
CA LYS A 196 -19.35 -8.14 6.01
C LYS A 196 -18.49 -8.22 7.27
N ASP A 197 -17.73 -9.29 7.41
CA ASP A 197 -17.08 -9.70 8.66
C ASP A 197 -15.54 -9.57 8.60
N GLY A 198 -14.98 -9.19 7.45
CA GLY A 198 -13.54 -9.06 7.25
C GLY A 198 -12.91 -7.91 8.03
N HIS A 199 -11.60 -8.02 8.21
CA HIS A 199 -10.79 -6.95 8.79
C HIS A 199 -11.02 -5.61 8.04
N PRO A 200 -11.13 -4.47 8.71
CA PRO A 200 -11.43 -3.17 8.06
C PRO A 200 -10.55 -2.83 6.86
N ILE A 201 -9.28 -3.21 6.86
CA ILE A 201 -8.37 -2.95 5.73
C ILE A 201 -8.78 -3.71 4.45
N ILE A 202 -9.45 -4.86 4.59
CA ILE A 202 -10.01 -5.62 3.47
C ILE A 202 -11.40 -5.08 3.13
N ARG A 203 -12.23 -4.88 4.16
CA ARG A 203 -13.63 -4.50 4.01
C ARG A 203 -13.82 -3.10 3.42
N LEU A 204 -13.01 -2.12 3.86
CA LEU A 204 -13.18 -0.72 3.43
C LEU A 204 -12.95 -0.51 1.93
N PRO A 205 -11.92 -1.09 1.28
CA PRO A 205 -11.78 -1.01 -0.16
C PRO A 205 -12.92 -1.70 -0.94
N LEU A 206 -13.57 -2.71 -0.34
CA LEU A 206 -14.68 -3.44 -0.97
C LEU A 206 -16.02 -2.69 -0.97
N ARG A 207 -16.11 -1.48 -0.40
CA ARG A 207 -17.38 -0.71 -0.35
C ARG A 207 -17.93 -0.36 -1.72
N ASP A 208 -17.04 -0.12 -2.68
CA ASP A 208 -17.40 0.30 -4.02
C ASP A 208 -17.64 -0.89 -4.96
N VAL A 209 -17.57 -2.13 -4.41
CA VAL A 209 -18.01 -3.35 -5.06
C VAL A 209 -19.47 -3.60 -4.69
N ALA A 210 -20.37 -3.38 -5.64
CA ALA A 210 -21.82 -3.48 -5.42
C ALA A 210 -22.27 -4.90 -5.09
N GLY A 211 -21.60 -5.92 -5.66
CA GLY A 211 -21.92 -7.31 -5.40
C GLY A 211 -21.13 -8.30 -6.23
N ALA A 212 -21.32 -9.57 -5.89
CA ALA A 212 -20.83 -10.71 -6.66
C ALA A 212 -21.95 -11.72 -6.86
N GLU A 213 -22.03 -12.31 -8.05
CA GLU A 213 -22.98 -13.35 -8.43
C GLU A 213 -22.29 -14.51 -9.16
N ALA A 214 -22.69 -15.74 -8.86
CA ALA A 214 -22.32 -16.91 -9.62
C ALA A 214 -23.28 -17.02 -10.82
N LEU A 215 -22.77 -16.96 -12.04
CA LEU A 215 -23.56 -17.15 -13.25
C LEU A 215 -23.80 -18.63 -13.52
N ASP A 216 -22.81 -19.44 -13.19
CA ASP A 216 -22.82 -20.91 -13.13
C ASP A 216 -21.66 -21.38 -12.22
N ASP A 217 -21.35 -22.69 -12.23
CA ASP A 217 -20.29 -23.25 -11.35
C ASP A 217 -18.89 -22.66 -11.62
N LEU A 218 -18.62 -22.13 -12.80
CA LEU A 218 -17.30 -21.67 -13.22
C LEU A 218 -17.23 -20.18 -13.55
N HIS A 219 -18.35 -19.48 -13.64
CA HIS A 219 -18.37 -18.06 -13.97
C HIS A 219 -18.88 -17.22 -12.81
N VAL A 220 -18.06 -16.26 -12.36
CA VAL A 220 -18.42 -15.31 -11.32
C VAL A 220 -18.29 -13.89 -11.83
N ARG A 221 -19.33 -13.08 -11.62
CA ARG A 221 -19.35 -11.67 -11.98
C ARG A 221 -19.34 -10.81 -10.72
N PHE A 222 -18.46 -9.78 -10.73
CA PHE A 222 -18.48 -8.69 -9.76
C PHE A 222 -19.01 -7.43 -10.43
N SER A 223 -19.90 -6.71 -9.75
CA SER A 223 -20.46 -5.44 -10.19
C SER A 223 -19.91 -4.30 -9.33
N PHE A 224 -19.67 -3.14 -9.93
CA PHE A 224 -19.06 -1.99 -9.28
C PHE A 224 -20.01 -0.81 -9.24
N GLU A 225 -19.94 -0.01 -8.17
CA GLU A 225 -20.67 1.25 -8.04
C GLU A 225 -19.72 2.44 -8.23
N GLY A 226 -20.24 3.52 -8.83
CA GLY A 226 -19.48 4.76 -9.01
C GLY A 226 -18.75 4.87 -10.36
N ARG A 227 -17.94 5.94 -10.48
CA ARG A 227 -17.20 6.26 -11.71
C ARG A 227 -15.74 5.83 -11.68
N GLU A 228 -15.23 5.48 -10.51
CA GLU A 228 -13.80 5.27 -10.24
C GLU A 228 -13.49 3.81 -9.99
N THR A 229 -13.76 3.01 -11.03
CA THR A 229 -13.70 1.54 -10.96
C THR A 229 -12.37 0.96 -11.46
N ARG A 230 -11.34 1.80 -11.74
CA ARG A 230 -10.06 1.38 -12.34
C ARG A 230 -9.40 0.21 -11.59
N ASP A 231 -9.32 0.31 -10.27
CA ASP A 231 -8.54 -0.61 -9.44
C ASP A 231 -9.40 -1.76 -8.87
N LEU A 232 -10.72 -1.68 -8.98
CA LEU A 232 -11.65 -2.66 -8.41
C LEU A 232 -11.53 -4.07 -9.02
N PRO A 233 -11.33 -4.26 -10.35
CA PRO A 233 -11.10 -5.59 -10.91
C PRO A 233 -9.91 -6.32 -10.30
N MET A 234 -8.80 -5.61 -10.06
CA MET A 234 -7.61 -6.19 -9.43
C MET A 234 -7.82 -6.43 -7.92
N LEU A 235 -8.57 -5.54 -7.26
CA LEU A 235 -8.91 -5.71 -5.85
C LEU A 235 -9.68 -7.01 -5.62
N VAL A 236 -10.72 -7.28 -6.41
CA VAL A 236 -11.50 -8.52 -6.27
C VAL A 236 -10.74 -9.75 -6.74
N ALA A 237 -9.85 -9.60 -7.75
CA ALA A 237 -8.99 -10.68 -8.22
C ALA A 237 -7.97 -11.16 -7.18
N ALA A 238 -7.58 -10.28 -6.25
CA ALA A 238 -6.62 -10.55 -5.17
C ALA A 238 -7.26 -11.13 -3.90
N LEU A 239 -8.59 -11.28 -3.84
CA LEU A 239 -9.26 -11.82 -2.66
C LEU A 239 -8.98 -13.33 -2.52
N PRO A 240 -8.66 -13.81 -1.31
CA PRO A 240 -8.55 -15.24 -1.03
C PRO A 240 -9.90 -15.92 -1.19
N VAL A 241 -9.90 -17.13 -1.74
CA VAL A 241 -11.12 -17.92 -1.94
C VAL A 241 -11.25 -18.97 -0.85
N PHE A 242 -12.38 -18.95 -0.14
CA PHE A 242 -12.72 -19.83 0.97
C PHE A 242 -13.73 -20.89 0.54
N SER A 243 -13.65 -22.08 1.12
CA SER A 243 -14.69 -23.10 0.96
C SER A 243 -15.96 -22.70 1.70
N LYS A 244 -17.05 -22.46 0.96
CA LYS A 244 -18.37 -22.20 1.51
C LYS A 244 -18.85 -23.35 2.39
N ALA A 245 -18.61 -24.58 1.98
CA ALA A 245 -18.97 -25.77 2.76
C ALA A 245 -18.25 -25.80 4.11
N TYR A 246 -16.94 -25.56 4.13
CA TYR A 246 -16.14 -25.52 5.35
C TYR A 246 -16.63 -24.44 6.31
N TYR A 247 -16.76 -23.19 5.86
CA TYR A 247 -17.16 -22.08 6.71
C TYR A 247 -18.67 -22.01 7.02
N THR A 248 -19.49 -22.86 6.40
CA THR A 248 -20.86 -23.11 6.86
C THR A 248 -20.87 -23.93 8.16
N ALA A 249 -19.86 -24.78 8.36
CA ALA A 249 -19.69 -25.60 9.56
C ALA A 249 -18.77 -24.96 10.62
N HIS A 250 -17.97 -23.92 10.24
CA HIS A 250 -16.99 -23.27 11.11
C HIS A 250 -17.25 -21.76 11.13
N ASP A 251 -17.22 -21.15 12.31
CA ASP A 251 -17.41 -19.71 12.47
C ASP A 251 -16.21 -18.93 11.91
N PHE A 252 -16.40 -18.22 10.79
CA PHE A 252 -15.38 -17.37 10.18
C PHE A 252 -14.87 -16.28 11.13
N THR A 253 -15.68 -15.81 12.07
CA THR A 253 -15.33 -14.71 13.00
C THR A 253 -14.62 -15.19 14.26
N ALA A 254 -14.41 -16.49 14.39
CA ALA A 254 -13.73 -17.07 15.54
C ALA A 254 -12.20 -16.88 15.46
N THR A 255 -11.59 -16.56 16.60
CA THR A 255 -10.15 -16.73 16.80
C THR A 255 -9.90 -18.23 16.91
N THR A 256 -9.12 -18.80 15.99
CA THR A 256 -8.85 -20.24 15.96
C THR A 256 -7.37 -20.53 15.80
N VAL A 257 -6.95 -21.66 16.34
CA VAL A 257 -5.62 -22.28 16.11
C VAL A 257 -5.75 -23.57 15.28
N GLU A 258 -6.94 -23.91 14.85
CA GLU A 258 -7.18 -25.01 13.91
C GLU A 258 -6.77 -24.57 12.50
N PRO A 259 -6.01 -25.43 11.79
CA PRO A 259 -5.64 -25.16 10.41
C PRO A 259 -6.86 -24.97 9.52
N PRO A 260 -6.97 -23.82 8.80
CA PRO A 260 -8.10 -23.61 7.90
C PRO A 260 -7.99 -24.49 6.65
N LEU A 261 -9.13 -24.84 6.05
CA LEU A 261 -9.18 -25.48 4.74
C LEU A 261 -8.85 -24.43 3.67
N GLY A 262 -7.74 -24.61 2.98
CA GLY A 262 -7.28 -23.74 1.89
C GLY A 262 -7.27 -24.46 0.56
N SER A 263 -6.77 -23.76 -0.48
CA SER A 263 -6.58 -24.26 -1.85
C SER A 263 -5.15 -24.05 -2.36
N GLY A 264 -4.30 -23.38 -1.56
CA GLY A 264 -2.97 -22.92 -1.94
C GLY A 264 -1.87 -23.99 -1.95
N PRO A 265 -0.63 -23.58 -2.28
CA PRO A 265 0.50 -24.50 -2.47
C PRO A 265 1.03 -25.14 -1.17
N TYR A 266 0.65 -24.65 0.00
CA TYR A 266 1.06 -25.19 1.31
C TYR A 266 -0.13 -25.51 2.19
N THR A 267 0.12 -26.41 3.18
CA THR A 267 -0.77 -26.74 4.28
C THR A 267 -0.06 -26.52 5.61
N VAL A 268 -0.80 -26.32 6.69
CA VAL A 268 -0.21 -26.26 8.04
C VAL A 268 0.25 -27.65 8.47
N LYS A 269 1.52 -27.78 8.82
CA LYS A 269 2.15 -29.04 9.29
C LYS A 269 2.25 -29.12 10.80
N ASP A 270 2.68 -28.02 11.45
CA ASP A 270 2.92 -27.97 12.89
C ASP A 270 2.69 -26.56 13.42
N VAL A 271 2.09 -26.46 14.60
CA VAL A 271 1.84 -25.19 15.29
C VAL A 271 2.30 -25.31 16.73
N GLN A 272 3.27 -24.48 17.11
CA GLN A 272 3.67 -24.28 18.50
C GLN A 272 3.25 -22.87 18.91
N LEU A 273 2.09 -22.77 19.54
CA LEU A 273 1.42 -21.51 19.83
C LEU A 273 2.36 -20.47 20.44
N GLY A 274 2.39 -19.28 19.84
CA GLY A 274 3.24 -18.17 20.24
C GLY A 274 4.73 -18.36 20.00
N ARG A 275 5.17 -19.50 19.45
CA ARG A 275 6.59 -19.84 19.26
C ARG A 275 6.97 -20.08 17.80
N SER A 276 6.23 -20.94 17.09
CA SER A 276 6.55 -21.24 15.71
C SER A 276 5.38 -21.85 14.96
N ILE A 277 5.38 -21.72 13.64
CA ILE A 277 4.50 -22.44 12.73
C ILE A 277 5.33 -23.01 11.58
N THR A 278 4.96 -24.19 11.11
CA THR A 278 5.57 -24.84 9.95
C THR A 278 4.51 -25.15 8.91
N TYR A 279 4.73 -24.70 7.69
CA TYR A 279 3.95 -25.02 6.53
C TYR A 279 4.64 -26.10 5.70
N ALA A 280 3.89 -27.09 5.22
CA ALA A 280 4.38 -28.11 4.31
C ALA A 280 3.85 -27.90 2.90
N ARG A 281 4.73 -27.99 1.92
CA ARG A 281 4.37 -27.97 0.51
C ARG A 281 3.41 -29.10 0.19
N ASN A 282 2.26 -28.78 -0.39
CA ASN A 282 1.27 -29.78 -0.79
C ASN A 282 1.69 -30.43 -2.11
N PRO A 283 2.10 -31.72 -2.16
CA PRO A 283 2.51 -32.36 -3.39
C PRO A 283 1.35 -32.51 -4.39
N GLU A 284 0.10 -32.55 -3.91
CA GLU A 284 -1.10 -32.73 -4.71
C GLU A 284 -1.76 -31.40 -5.10
N TYR A 285 -1.09 -30.28 -4.86
CA TYR A 285 -1.64 -28.97 -5.23
C TYR A 285 -1.98 -28.92 -6.72
N TRP A 286 -3.21 -28.58 -7.02
CA TRP A 286 -3.80 -28.59 -8.35
C TRP A 286 -3.09 -27.65 -9.35
N GLY A 287 -2.48 -26.58 -8.85
CA GLY A 287 -1.92 -25.48 -9.63
C GLY A 287 -0.44 -25.60 -10.02
N TRP A 288 0.27 -26.72 -9.70
CA TRP A 288 1.72 -26.86 -9.96
C TRP A 288 2.14 -26.68 -11.43
N LYS A 289 1.26 -27.04 -12.36
CA LYS A 289 1.56 -26.96 -13.80
C LYS A 289 1.23 -25.62 -14.45
N LEU A 290 0.66 -24.68 -13.67
CA LEU A 290 0.31 -23.37 -14.21
C LEU A 290 1.56 -22.52 -14.42
N PRO A 291 1.62 -21.72 -15.50
CA PRO A 291 2.74 -20.81 -15.77
C PRO A 291 3.09 -19.90 -14.61
N VAL A 292 2.07 -19.40 -13.89
CA VAL A 292 2.23 -18.52 -12.74
C VAL A 292 2.88 -19.17 -11.53
N ASN A 293 2.92 -20.51 -11.46
CA ASN A 293 3.49 -21.26 -10.34
C ASN A 293 4.80 -21.99 -10.70
N ARG A 294 5.14 -22.07 -11.99
CA ARG A 294 6.36 -22.75 -12.42
C ARG A 294 7.60 -22.04 -11.89
N GLY A 295 8.48 -22.77 -11.19
CA GLY A 295 9.69 -22.23 -10.56
C GLY A 295 9.43 -21.47 -9.26
N ARG A 296 8.21 -21.58 -8.70
CA ARG A 296 7.83 -20.96 -7.42
C ARG A 296 7.56 -22.01 -6.34
N PHE A 297 7.61 -21.59 -5.08
CA PHE A 297 7.29 -22.42 -3.91
C PHE A 297 8.16 -23.68 -3.81
N ASN A 298 9.49 -23.52 -3.92
CA ASN A 298 10.42 -24.62 -4.08
C ASN A 298 10.82 -25.31 -2.75
N PHE A 299 10.50 -24.72 -1.59
CA PHE A 299 10.79 -25.33 -0.29
C PHE A 299 9.75 -26.38 0.08
N THR A 300 10.19 -27.56 0.59
CA THR A 300 9.27 -28.57 1.12
C THR A 300 8.63 -28.13 2.44
N THR A 301 9.31 -27.28 3.19
CA THR A 301 8.74 -26.64 4.39
C THR A 301 9.17 -25.18 4.50
N VAL A 302 8.23 -24.33 4.94
CA VAL A 302 8.48 -22.96 5.35
C VAL A 302 8.14 -22.84 6.82
N ARG A 303 9.05 -22.33 7.63
CA ARG A 303 8.89 -22.23 9.08
C ARG A 303 9.12 -20.80 9.56
N TYR A 304 8.18 -20.29 10.34
CA TYR A 304 8.30 -19.01 11.03
C TYR A 304 8.58 -19.24 12.52
N GLU A 305 9.62 -18.54 13.01
CA GLU A 305 10.00 -18.50 14.42
C GLU A 305 9.62 -17.15 15.03
N PHE A 306 9.18 -17.16 16.29
CA PHE A 306 8.78 -15.97 17.02
C PHE A 306 9.66 -15.79 18.26
N PHE A 307 10.15 -14.57 18.42
CA PHE A 307 10.97 -14.17 19.57
C PHE A 307 10.38 -12.92 20.21
N ARG A 308 10.37 -12.87 21.54
CA ARG A 308 9.86 -11.71 22.27
C ARG A 308 10.74 -10.48 22.13
N ASP A 309 12.03 -10.67 21.86
CA ASP A 309 13.03 -9.62 21.78
C ASP A 309 13.89 -9.79 20.53
N ARG A 310 14.17 -8.66 19.84
CA ARG A 310 14.95 -8.64 18.59
C ARG A 310 16.41 -9.02 18.80
N SER A 311 17.01 -8.69 19.95
CA SER A 311 18.39 -9.09 20.25
C SER A 311 18.47 -10.59 20.49
N VAL A 312 17.51 -11.18 21.19
CA VAL A 312 17.42 -12.66 21.34
C VAL A 312 17.24 -13.32 19.98
N ALA A 313 16.41 -12.77 19.11
CA ALA A 313 16.25 -13.26 17.74
C ALA A 313 17.58 -13.18 16.95
N PHE A 314 18.36 -12.12 17.14
CA PHE A 314 19.66 -11.99 16.47
C PHE A 314 20.68 -13.03 16.98
N GLU A 315 20.75 -13.25 18.30
CA GLU A 315 21.61 -14.33 18.85
C GLU A 315 21.19 -15.71 18.35
N ALA A 316 19.88 -16.00 18.26
CA ALA A 316 19.36 -17.23 17.67
C ALA A 316 19.76 -17.39 16.20
N PHE A 317 19.75 -16.30 15.40
CA PHE A 317 20.26 -16.30 14.04
C PHE A 317 21.76 -16.65 13.97
N LYS A 318 22.58 -16.03 14.82
CA LYS A 318 24.03 -16.32 14.89
C LYS A 318 24.31 -17.78 15.26
N ALA A 319 23.46 -18.36 16.11
CA ALA A 319 23.52 -19.77 16.48
C ALA A 319 23.00 -20.74 15.39
N GLY A 320 22.40 -20.22 14.31
CA GLY A 320 21.81 -21.03 13.23
C GLY A 320 20.52 -21.73 13.63
N THR A 321 19.74 -21.15 14.54
CA THR A 321 18.42 -21.66 14.95
C THR A 321 17.39 -21.47 13.82
N TYR A 322 17.54 -20.43 13.03
CA TYR A 322 16.77 -20.17 11.81
C TYR A 322 17.69 -19.62 10.72
N ASP A 323 17.24 -19.69 9.47
CA ASP A 323 18.10 -19.53 8.31
C ASP A 323 18.16 -18.11 7.76
N LEU A 324 17.08 -17.33 7.86
CA LEU A 324 16.97 -16.05 7.16
C LEU A 324 16.31 -14.98 8.01
N ARG A 325 16.82 -13.76 7.91
CA ARG A 325 16.22 -12.57 8.50
C ARG A 325 16.37 -11.33 7.60
N GLU A 326 15.41 -10.46 7.62
CA GLU A 326 15.53 -9.09 7.17
C GLU A 326 15.93 -8.21 8.35
N GLU A 327 16.93 -7.35 8.16
CA GLU A 327 17.44 -6.48 9.21
C GLU A 327 16.96 -5.04 9.01
N PHE A 328 16.09 -4.60 9.89
CA PHE A 328 15.53 -3.23 9.87
C PHE A 328 16.32 -2.24 10.73
N THR A 329 17.22 -2.73 11.58
CA THR A 329 17.99 -1.89 12.50
C THR A 329 19.32 -1.50 11.88
N SER A 330 19.47 -0.24 11.47
CA SER A 330 20.70 0.26 10.84
C SER A 330 21.95 0.01 11.69
N LYS A 331 21.86 0.19 13.01
CA LYS A 331 22.96 -0.09 13.93
C LYS A 331 23.37 -1.57 13.84
N THR A 332 22.43 -2.50 14.02
CA THR A 332 22.70 -3.94 13.95
C THR A 332 23.32 -4.32 12.62
N TRP A 333 22.74 -3.84 11.49
CA TRP A 333 23.28 -4.09 10.17
C TRP A 333 24.71 -3.59 10.00
N ALA A 334 25.02 -2.40 10.50
CA ALA A 334 26.33 -1.78 10.35
C ALA A 334 27.41 -2.39 11.27
N THR A 335 27.05 -2.77 12.52
CA THR A 335 28.05 -3.02 13.57
C THR A 335 28.01 -4.41 14.21
N GLU A 336 26.90 -5.18 14.06
CA GLU A 336 26.73 -6.39 14.86
C GLU A 336 26.88 -7.69 14.04
N TYR A 337 27.02 -7.60 12.72
CA TYR A 337 27.29 -8.74 11.83
C TYR A 337 28.78 -9.14 11.79
N ASP A 338 29.49 -8.93 12.89
CA ASP A 338 30.89 -9.31 13.07
C ASP A 338 30.97 -10.54 13.99
N PHE A 339 30.81 -11.73 13.40
CA PHE A 339 30.81 -13.01 14.12
C PHE A 339 31.38 -14.17 13.27
N PRO A 340 31.83 -15.27 13.89
CA PRO A 340 32.60 -16.34 13.23
C PRO A 340 31.95 -16.92 11.98
N ALA A 341 30.65 -17.25 12.02
CA ALA A 341 29.95 -17.85 10.87
C ALA A 341 29.95 -16.93 9.64
N ARG A 342 29.90 -15.62 9.87
CA ARG A 342 30.00 -14.63 8.78
C ARG A 342 31.41 -14.59 8.19
N HIS A 343 32.45 -14.57 9.02
CA HIS A 343 33.84 -14.55 8.57
C HIS A 343 34.23 -15.82 7.80
N GLN A 344 33.62 -16.93 8.16
CA GLN A 344 33.82 -18.22 7.50
C GLN A 344 32.98 -18.36 6.21
N GLY A 345 32.24 -17.32 5.80
CA GLY A 345 31.41 -17.36 4.60
C GLY A 345 30.17 -18.26 4.72
N ARG A 346 29.80 -18.69 5.96
CA ARG A 346 28.60 -19.50 6.22
C ARG A 346 27.33 -18.66 6.29
N VAL A 347 27.47 -17.38 6.60
CA VAL A 347 26.37 -16.40 6.61
C VAL A 347 26.66 -15.33 5.56
N VAL A 348 25.69 -15.11 4.69
CA VAL A 348 25.71 -14.08 3.64
C VAL A 348 24.92 -12.88 4.13
N ARG A 349 25.43 -11.68 3.84
CA ARG A 349 24.67 -10.43 3.87
C ARG A 349 24.44 -9.98 2.43
N ALA A 350 23.20 -9.80 2.08
CA ALA A 350 22.80 -9.31 0.77
C ALA A 350 21.91 -8.08 0.90
N THR A 351 21.99 -7.22 -0.08
CA THR A 351 21.09 -6.08 -0.23
C THR A 351 20.28 -6.31 -1.49
N LEU A 352 18.97 -6.47 -1.36
CA LEU A 352 18.04 -6.67 -2.47
C LEU A 352 17.37 -5.34 -2.80
N PRO A 353 17.29 -4.95 -4.09
CA PRO A 353 16.64 -3.70 -4.47
C PRO A 353 15.13 -3.78 -4.20
N ASP A 354 14.57 -2.66 -3.73
CA ASP A 354 13.12 -2.43 -3.65
C ASP A 354 12.77 -1.27 -4.56
N LYS A 355 11.86 -1.48 -5.51
CA LYS A 355 11.34 -0.47 -6.45
C LYS A 355 9.90 -0.08 -6.14
N ASN A 356 9.36 -0.54 -5.02
CA ASN A 356 8.09 -0.01 -4.54
C ASN A 356 8.27 1.45 -4.10
N PRO A 357 7.23 2.29 -4.24
CA PRO A 357 7.26 3.59 -3.61
C PRO A 357 7.54 3.46 -2.12
N SER A 358 8.57 4.13 -1.63
CA SER A 358 8.96 4.06 -0.21
C SER A 358 7.94 4.75 0.71
N GLY A 359 7.01 5.48 0.10
CA GLY A 359 6.05 6.32 0.80
C GLY A 359 6.70 7.59 1.34
N VAL A 360 5.92 8.32 2.12
CA VAL A 360 6.28 9.61 2.70
C VAL A 360 6.51 9.43 4.18
N GLN A 361 7.75 9.55 4.64
CA GLN A 361 8.09 9.57 6.05
C GLN A 361 8.64 10.94 6.45
N GLY A 362 8.09 11.57 7.49
CA GLY A 362 8.54 12.89 7.92
C GLY A 362 7.88 13.42 9.17
N PHE A 363 8.28 14.64 9.52
CA PHE A 363 7.64 15.43 10.56
C PHE A 363 6.51 16.25 9.92
N PHE A 364 5.27 15.79 10.05
CA PHE A 364 4.08 16.46 9.52
C PHE A 364 3.71 17.67 10.35
N ILE A 365 3.63 18.83 9.70
CA ILE A 365 3.36 20.14 10.32
C ILE A 365 1.86 20.40 10.26
N ASN A 366 1.21 20.63 11.39
CA ASN A 366 -0.24 20.86 11.45
C ASN A 366 -0.60 22.32 11.13
N LEU A 367 -1.02 22.59 9.91
CA LEU A 367 -1.40 23.93 9.43
C LEU A 367 -2.70 24.46 10.05
N ARG A 368 -3.43 23.65 10.81
CA ARG A 368 -4.58 24.12 11.61
C ARG A 368 -4.14 24.99 12.78
N ARG A 369 -2.82 24.98 13.08
CA ARG A 369 -2.19 25.87 14.07
C ARG A 369 -1.68 27.12 13.35
N ASP A 370 -2.24 28.30 13.65
CA ASP A 370 -1.93 29.58 12.99
C ASP A 370 -0.44 29.89 12.86
N LYS A 371 0.37 29.48 13.84
CA LYS A 371 1.84 29.66 13.83
C LYS A 371 2.54 28.99 12.64
N PHE A 372 1.91 28.04 11.97
CA PHE A 372 2.44 27.32 10.80
C PHE A 372 1.76 27.71 9.49
N SER A 373 0.83 28.65 9.48
CA SER A 373 0.13 29.11 8.28
C SER A 373 1.08 29.74 7.25
N ASP A 374 2.08 30.49 7.73
CA ASP A 374 3.11 31.09 6.88
C ASP A 374 4.14 30.06 6.41
N ILE A 375 4.28 29.93 5.10
CA ILE A 375 5.22 28.99 4.46
C ILE A 375 6.67 29.25 4.88
N ARG A 376 7.06 30.49 5.20
CA ARG A 376 8.41 30.86 5.64
C ARG A 376 8.76 30.20 6.97
N VAL A 377 7.78 30.03 7.86
CA VAL A 377 7.96 29.28 9.11
C VAL A 377 8.23 27.82 8.80
N ARG A 378 7.47 27.19 7.91
CA ARG A 378 7.66 25.78 7.53
C ARG A 378 9.01 25.53 6.87
N ARG A 379 9.43 26.43 5.97
CA ARG A 379 10.77 26.38 5.36
C ARG A 379 11.89 26.52 6.40
N ALA A 380 11.72 27.38 7.40
CA ALA A 380 12.69 27.52 8.48
C ALA A 380 12.80 26.26 9.32
N LEU A 381 11.71 25.52 9.52
CA LEU A 381 11.72 24.22 10.20
C LEU A 381 12.49 23.17 9.38
N ASP A 382 12.34 23.13 8.06
CA ASP A 382 13.06 22.19 7.20
C ASP A 382 14.58 22.45 7.23
N LEU A 383 15.02 23.73 7.17
CA LEU A 383 16.42 24.13 7.28
C LEU A 383 17.05 23.77 8.65
N ALA A 384 16.26 23.62 9.70
CA ALA A 384 16.77 23.30 11.03
C ALA A 384 16.97 21.78 11.26
N PHE A 385 16.51 20.92 10.35
CA PHE A 385 16.67 19.47 10.44
C PHE A 385 17.95 19.02 9.71
N ASP A 386 18.96 18.57 10.47
CA ASP A 386 20.24 18.07 9.94
C ASP A 386 20.15 16.58 9.66
N PHE A 387 19.68 16.23 8.45
CA PHE A 387 19.59 14.84 8.03
C PHE A 387 20.99 14.22 7.86
N GLU A 388 21.93 14.91 7.25
CA GLU A 388 23.27 14.38 6.95
C GLU A 388 24.02 14.01 8.22
N TRP A 389 23.91 14.85 9.27
CA TRP A 389 24.45 14.51 10.59
C TRP A 389 23.74 13.29 11.20
N ALA A 390 22.42 13.26 11.13
CA ALA A 390 21.63 12.13 11.64
C ALA A 390 21.97 10.83 10.88
N ASN A 391 22.08 10.90 9.55
CA ASN A 391 22.43 9.75 8.73
C ASN A 391 23.83 9.21 9.09
N ARG A 392 24.82 10.09 9.22
CA ARG A 392 26.18 9.71 9.57
C ARG A 392 26.29 9.14 10.98
N ASN A 393 25.69 9.79 11.97
CA ASN A 393 25.91 9.49 13.39
C ASN A 393 24.88 8.54 14.02
N LEU A 394 23.66 8.48 13.47
CA LEU A 394 22.59 7.64 14.02
C LEU A 394 22.24 6.47 13.11
N PHE A 395 22.43 6.60 11.79
CA PHE A 395 22.00 5.62 10.80
C PHE A 395 23.14 4.99 10.00
N TYR A 396 24.39 5.33 10.32
CA TYR A 396 25.58 4.71 9.71
C TYR A 396 25.67 4.91 8.19
N GLY A 397 25.08 5.98 7.65
CA GLY A 397 25.06 6.28 6.22
C GLY A 397 24.15 5.37 5.39
N LEU A 398 23.22 4.66 6.02
CA LEU A 398 22.40 3.62 5.36
C LEU A 398 21.08 4.14 4.77
N TYR A 399 20.78 5.41 4.90
CA TYR A 399 19.54 5.99 4.38
C TYR A 399 19.80 7.13 3.41
N GLU A 400 18.84 7.38 2.55
CA GLU A 400 18.76 8.57 1.71
C GLU A 400 17.69 9.50 2.27
N ARG A 401 17.87 10.83 2.07
CA ARG A 401 16.83 11.78 2.46
C ARG A 401 15.65 11.67 1.51
N THR A 402 14.45 11.50 2.06
CA THR A 402 13.22 11.59 1.27
C THR A 402 13.05 13.01 0.76
N ASP A 403 12.68 13.17 -0.51
CA ASP A 403 12.40 14.47 -1.09
C ASP A 403 11.06 14.55 -1.83
N SER A 404 10.36 13.42 -1.97
CA SER A 404 9.11 13.28 -2.71
C SER A 404 8.01 12.59 -1.90
N PHE A 405 6.76 12.91 -2.20
CA PHE A 405 5.60 12.18 -1.70
C PHE A 405 5.41 10.82 -2.41
N PHE A 406 6.13 10.61 -3.51
CA PHE A 406 6.14 9.37 -4.29
C PHE A 406 7.58 8.81 -4.43
N GLU A 407 8.38 8.98 -3.39
CA GLU A 407 9.79 8.60 -3.32
C GLU A 407 10.04 7.16 -3.80
N ASN A 408 11.20 6.92 -4.43
CA ASN A 408 11.65 5.63 -4.95
C ASN A 408 10.74 5.07 -6.07
N SER A 409 10.06 5.92 -6.83
CA SER A 409 9.18 5.47 -7.91
C SER A 409 9.24 6.38 -9.14
N GLU A 410 8.72 5.90 -10.26
CA GLU A 410 8.57 6.70 -11.47
C GLU A 410 7.54 7.85 -11.33
N LEU A 411 6.74 7.82 -10.26
CA LEU A 411 5.72 8.82 -9.94
C LEU A 411 6.32 10.07 -9.29
N GLN A 412 7.57 9.99 -8.83
CA GLN A 412 8.32 11.11 -8.24
C GLN A 412 8.62 12.19 -9.28
N ALA A 413 8.37 13.44 -8.93
CA ALA A 413 8.77 14.58 -9.75
C ALA A 413 10.28 14.81 -9.67
N SER A 414 10.92 15.04 -10.80
CA SER A 414 12.36 15.35 -10.89
C SER A 414 12.60 16.42 -11.95
N GLY A 415 13.68 17.19 -11.80
CA GLY A 415 14.02 18.26 -12.75
C GLY A 415 12.88 19.26 -13.01
N PRO A 416 12.87 19.99 -14.12
CA PRO A 416 11.74 20.80 -14.55
C PRO A 416 10.53 19.97 -14.97
N PRO A 417 9.30 20.50 -14.90
CA PRO A 417 8.10 19.78 -15.32
C PRO A 417 8.12 19.46 -16.83
N GLY A 418 7.71 18.22 -17.16
CA GLY A 418 7.51 17.80 -18.54
C GLY A 418 6.27 18.44 -19.18
N VAL A 419 6.09 18.20 -20.49
CA VAL A 419 4.97 18.79 -21.26
C VAL A 419 3.61 18.40 -20.67
N GLU A 420 3.44 17.15 -20.31
CA GLU A 420 2.19 16.63 -19.72
C GLU A 420 1.95 17.17 -18.30
N GLU A 421 3.01 17.33 -17.50
CA GLU A 421 2.92 17.97 -16.17
C GLU A 421 2.51 19.44 -16.32
N LEU A 422 3.15 20.18 -17.27
CA LEU A 422 2.82 21.57 -17.57
C LEU A 422 1.37 21.74 -18.01
N ALA A 423 0.84 20.85 -18.83
CA ALA A 423 -0.56 20.90 -19.26
C ALA A 423 -1.55 20.86 -18.08
N LEU A 424 -1.17 20.20 -16.96
CA LEU A 424 -1.97 20.16 -15.73
C LEU A 424 -1.71 21.36 -14.81
N LEU A 425 -0.52 21.93 -14.82
CA LEU A 425 -0.11 23.01 -13.92
C LEU A 425 -0.45 24.41 -14.48
N GLU A 426 -0.31 24.64 -15.79
CA GLU A 426 -0.52 25.94 -16.43
C GLU A 426 -1.90 26.56 -16.17
N PRO A 427 -3.01 25.81 -16.15
CA PRO A 427 -4.32 26.38 -15.81
C PRO A 427 -4.41 26.99 -14.41
N HIS A 428 -3.42 26.72 -13.56
CA HIS A 428 -3.36 27.17 -12.17
C HIS A 428 -2.16 28.09 -11.88
N ARG A 429 -1.49 28.60 -12.91
CA ARG A 429 -0.27 29.40 -12.79
C ARG A 429 -0.41 30.61 -11.86
N ASP A 430 -1.56 31.26 -11.86
CA ASP A 430 -1.88 32.39 -11.00
C ASP A 430 -1.99 32.06 -9.50
N ARG A 431 -2.16 30.77 -9.17
CA ARG A 431 -2.31 30.27 -7.79
C ARG A 431 -1.09 29.55 -7.28
N LEU A 432 -0.20 29.13 -8.17
CA LEU A 432 0.97 28.34 -7.84
C LEU A 432 2.21 29.24 -7.73
N PRO A 433 3.12 28.97 -6.77
CA PRO A 433 4.40 29.66 -6.73
C PRO A 433 5.23 29.29 -7.96
N GLU A 434 6.01 30.25 -8.47
CA GLU A 434 6.87 30.08 -9.65
C GLU A 434 7.81 28.86 -9.53
N SER A 435 8.22 28.51 -8.30
CA SER A 435 9.06 27.35 -8.04
C SER A 435 8.47 26.02 -8.50
N VAL A 436 7.15 25.90 -8.66
CA VAL A 436 6.49 24.67 -9.17
C VAL A 436 6.83 24.43 -10.65
N PHE A 437 7.08 25.50 -11.40
CA PHE A 437 7.40 25.46 -12.85
C PHE A 437 8.91 25.31 -13.12
N GLY A 438 9.73 25.31 -12.09
CA GLY A 438 11.16 25.04 -12.12
C GLY A 438 11.50 23.59 -11.74
N PRO A 439 12.78 23.32 -11.38
CA PRO A 439 13.17 22.05 -10.79
C PRO A 439 12.34 21.72 -9.55
N ALA A 440 11.93 20.44 -9.41
CA ALA A 440 11.18 20.02 -8.24
C ALA A 440 11.97 20.33 -6.95
N TYR A 441 11.28 20.82 -5.93
CA TYR A 441 11.92 21.16 -4.65
C TYR A 441 12.64 19.94 -4.05
N THR A 442 13.86 20.15 -3.60
CA THR A 442 14.64 19.19 -2.80
C THR A 442 14.98 19.81 -1.45
N PRO A 443 14.95 19.02 -0.36
CA PRO A 443 15.34 19.49 0.96
C PRO A 443 16.79 19.99 1.02
N PRO A 444 17.12 20.91 1.94
CA PRO A 444 18.50 21.38 2.12
C PRO A 444 19.46 20.25 2.45
N ILE A 445 20.65 20.26 1.87
CA ILE A 445 21.74 19.34 2.17
C ILE A 445 22.76 20.09 3.03
N SER A 446 23.04 19.59 4.24
CA SER A 446 24.05 20.12 5.12
C SER A 446 25.42 19.45 4.91
N ASP A 447 26.47 19.99 5.52
CA ASP A 447 27.80 19.36 5.55
C ASP A 447 27.88 18.14 6.51
N GLY A 448 26.81 17.89 7.28
CA GLY A 448 26.73 16.82 8.27
C GLY A 448 27.65 17.00 9.47
N SER A 449 28.16 18.20 9.71
CA SER A 449 28.98 18.52 10.88
C SER A 449 28.17 18.67 12.18
N GLY A 450 26.86 18.87 12.05
CA GLY A 450 25.95 19.20 13.16
C GLY A 450 25.96 20.70 13.51
N ASN A 451 26.68 21.53 12.76
CA ASN A 451 26.79 22.96 13.07
C ASN A 451 25.67 23.80 12.45
N LEU A 452 25.17 23.47 11.27
CA LEU A 452 24.07 24.14 10.55
C LEU A 452 24.10 25.68 10.57
N ARG A 453 25.30 26.28 10.51
CA ARG A 453 25.42 27.73 10.72
C ARG A 453 24.69 28.54 9.64
N GLU A 454 24.87 28.20 8.38
CA GLU A 454 24.27 28.91 7.27
C GLU A 454 22.78 28.60 7.13
N GLU A 455 22.38 27.34 7.35
CA GLU A 455 20.98 26.89 7.34
C GLU A 455 20.17 27.59 8.45
N LEU A 456 20.72 27.67 9.67
CA LEU A 456 20.05 28.37 10.79
C LEU A 456 20.03 29.89 10.59
N LYS A 457 21.02 30.48 9.91
CA LYS A 457 21.00 31.90 9.54
C LYS A 457 19.86 32.18 8.56
N GLN A 458 19.72 31.34 7.53
CA GLN A 458 18.63 31.43 6.55
C GLN A 458 17.26 31.19 7.24
N ALA A 459 17.15 30.16 8.10
CA ALA A 459 15.95 29.89 8.88
C ALA A 459 15.57 31.10 9.77
N GLY A 460 16.55 31.73 10.41
CA GLY A 460 16.36 32.95 11.19
C GLY A 460 15.78 34.10 10.37
N ALA A 461 16.34 34.35 9.18
CA ALA A 461 15.85 35.39 8.27
C ALA A 461 14.42 35.12 7.79
N LEU A 462 14.07 33.86 7.48
CA LEU A 462 12.70 33.47 7.13
C LEU A 462 11.71 33.71 8.27
N LEU A 463 12.09 33.38 9.50
CA LEU A 463 11.27 33.62 10.69
C LEU A 463 11.09 35.11 10.95
N ASP A 464 12.17 35.93 10.81
CA ASP A 464 12.09 37.39 10.95
C ASP A 464 11.13 37.99 9.91
N ALA A 465 11.23 37.54 8.64
CA ALA A 465 10.34 37.96 7.57
C ALA A 465 8.87 37.51 7.79
N ALA A 466 8.65 36.38 8.47
CA ALA A 466 7.33 35.89 8.89
C ALA A 466 6.78 36.61 10.14
N GLY A 467 7.49 37.62 10.67
CA GLY A 467 7.06 38.40 11.84
C GLY A 467 7.44 37.81 13.18
N TRP A 468 8.20 36.72 13.19
CA TRP A 468 8.74 36.11 14.40
C TRP A 468 10.17 36.64 14.65
N ARG A 469 10.36 37.48 15.66
CA ARG A 469 11.66 38.13 15.94
C ARG A 469 12.27 37.65 17.23
N VAL A 470 13.60 37.70 17.35
CA VAL A 470 14.29 37.36 18.57
C VAL A 470 14.24 38.57 19.53
N ARG A 471 13.72 38.34 20.75
CA ARG A 471 13.77 39.27 21.91
C ARG A 471 14.19 38.47 23.13
N ASP A 472 15.21 38.91 23.82
CA ASP A 472 15.77 38.24 25.02
C ASP A 472 16.03 36.74 24.81
N GLY A 473 16.59 36.37 23.63
CA GLY A 473 16.87 35.00 23.27
C GLY A 473 15.66 34.13 22.89
N LYS A 474 14.45 34.71 22.86
CA LYS A 474 13.21 34.01 22.51
C LYS A 474 12.67 34.50 21.18
N ARG A 475 12.18 33.58 20.37
CA ARG A 475 11.50 33.86 19.10
C ARG A 475 10.04 34.22 19.38
N VAL A 476 9.66 35.50 19.19
CA VAL A 476 8.32 36.01 19.55
C VAL A 476 7.64 36.68 18.35
N ASN A 477 6.30 36.65 18.33
CA ASN A 477 5.48 37.38 17.38
C ASN A 477 5.30 38.87 17.74
N GLY A 478 4.52 39.59 16.93
CA GLY A 478 4.23 41.02 17.18
C GLY A 478 3.51 41.30 18.50
N ARG A 479 2.84 40.32 19.09
CA ARG A 479 2.14 40.40 20.40
C ARG A 479 3.05 40.04 21.59
N GLY A 480 4.26 39.53 21.33
CA GLY A 480 5.16 39.05 22.37
C GLY A 480 5.00 37.55 22.71
N ASP A 481 4.12 36.82 22.03
CA ASP A 481 3.94 35.39 22.28
C ASP A 481 5.13 34.63 21.73
N GLN A 482 5.74 33.74 22.52
CA GLN A 482 6.87 32.91 22.10
C GLN A 482 6.41 31.81 21.14
N LEU A 483 7.18 31.55 20.09
CA LEU A 483 6.99 30.41 19.19
C LEU A 483 7.32 29.13 19.96
N ARG A 484 6.27 28.35 20.27
CA ARG A 484 6.35 27.06 20.96
C ARG A 484 5.94 25.97 20.02
N ILE A 485 6.68 24.83 20.04
CA ILE A 485 6.43 23.67 19.18
C ILE A 485 6.50 22.41 20.03
N GLU A 486 5.44 21.62 20.00
CA GLU A 486 5.39 20.29 20.60
C GLU A 486 5.48 19.21 19.50
N PHE A 487 6.46 18.32 19.61
CA PHE A 487 6.55 17.10 18.80
C PHE A 487 5.78 16.00 19.54
N LEU A 488 4.63 15.61 19.03
CA LEU A 488 3.88 14.45 19.52
C LEU A 488 4.55 13.17 19.05
N ASN A 489 4.87 12.28 19.98
CA ASN A 489 5.59 11.05 19.74
C ASN A 489 5.04 9.91 20.60
N TYR A 490 5.20 8.65 20.18
CA TYR A 490 4.85 7.46 20.97
C TYR A 490 6.02 6.46 21.08
N GLU A 491 7.00 6.54 20.17
CA GLU A 491 8.18 5.66 20.17
C GLU A 491 9.40 6.36 20.78
N THR A 492 9.88 5.87 21.89
CA THR A 492 11.09 6.41 22.56
C THR A 492 12.33 6.35 21.66
N SER A 493 12.38 5.39 20.72
CA SER A 493 13.47 5.28 19.73
C SER A 493 13.63 6.53 18.86
N PHE A 494 12.55 7.29 18.61
CA PHE A 494 12.57 8.55 17.85
C PHE A 494 13.11 9.74 18.64
N GLU A 495 13.14 9.70 19.96
CA GLU A 495 13.67 10.80 20.79
C GLU A 495 15.13 11.14 20.46
N ARG A 496 15.95 10.12 20.12
CA ARG A 496 17.34 10.32 19.69
C ARG A 496 17.47 11.11 18.37
N ILE A 497 16.41 11.14 17.56
CA ILE A 497 16.33 11.84 16.28
C ILE A 497 15.76 13.25 16.49
N ILE A 498 14.68 13.33 17.25
CA ILE A 498 13.98 14.60 17.57
C ILE A 498 14.86 15.50 18.46
N GLY A 499 15.65 14.93 19.37
CA GLY A 499 16.49 15.67 20.31
C GLY A 499 17.49 16.62 19.64
N PRO A 500 18.31 16.18 18.68
CA PRO A 500 19.19 17.06 17.88
C PRO A 500 18.43 18.15 17.15
N TYR A 501 17.29 17.81 16.55
CA TYR A 501 16.44 18.77 15.86
C TYR A 501 15.90 19.85 16.82
N ILE A 502 15.43 19.48 18.00
CA ILE A 502 15.02 20.43 19.06
C ILE A 502 16.18 21.34 19.45
N ARG A 503 17.43 20.84 19.54
CA ARG A 503 18.59 21.68 19.86
C ARG A 503 18.78 22.79 18.81
N ASN A 504 18.63 22.46 17.53
CA ASN A 504 18.72 23.45 16.45
C ASN A 504 17.57 24.47 16.50
N LEU A 505 16.34 24.03 16.76
CA LEU A 505 15.19 24.93 16.94
C LEU A 505 15.39 25.88 18.12
N LYS A 506 15.96 25.42 19.24
CA LYS A 506 16.29 26.27 20.39
C LYS A 506 17.36 27.32 20.06
N ARG A 507 18.32 27.00 19.18
CA ARG A 507 19.30 28.01 18.68
C ARG A 507 18.64 29.14 17.90
N LEU A 508 17.48 28.89 17.28
CA LEU A 508 16.62 29.89 16.65
C LEU A 508 15.75 30.68 17.63
N GLY A 509 15.79 30.38 18.94
CA GLY A 509 14.94 30.98 19.99
C GLY A 509 13.55 30.34 20.09
N ILE A 510 13.29 29.23 19.40
CA ILE A 510 12.03 28.49 19.42
C ILE A 510 11.98 27.61 20.68
N ASP A 511 10.88 27.66 21.43
CA ASP A 511 10.63 26.76 22.57
C ASP A 511 10.07 25.43 22.06
N ALA A 512 10.98 24.51 21.69
CA ALA A 512 10.62 23.21 21.15
C ALA A 512 10.81 22.10 22.20
N LYS A 513 9.85 21.17 22.27
CA LYS A 513 9.88 20.01 23.16
C LYS A 513 9.27 18.77 22.47
N VAL A 514 9.72 17.58 22.87
CA VAL A 514 9.06 16.32 22.55
C VAL A 514 8.11 15.94 23.68
N ARG A 515 6.95 15.39 23.31
CA ARG A 515 5.98 14.79 24.22
C ARG A 515 5.70 13.36 23.78
N THR A 516 6.34 12.42 24.45
CA THR A 516 6.09 11.00 24.25
C THR A 516 4.92 10.56 25.12
N VAL A 517 3.93 9.92 24.52
CA VAL A 517 2.71 9.41 25.14
C VAL A 517 2.55 7.92 24.81
N ASP A 518 1.64 7.22 25.47
CA ASP A 518 1.32 5.86 25.11
C ASP A 518 0.64 5.79 23.71
N PRO A 519 0.68 4.62 23.02
CA PRO A 519 0.12 4.49 21.67
C PRO A 519 -1.36 4.85 21.56
N SER A 520 -2.17 4.50 22.56
CA SER A 520 -3.62 4.79 22.53
C SER A 520 -3.89 6.29 22.64
N GLN A 521 -3.16 7.00 23.52
CA GLN A 521 -3.25 8.45 23.63
C GLN A 521 -2.71 9.14 22.36
N TYR A 522 -1.64 8.60 21.76
CA TYR A 522 -1.11 9.10 20.49
C TYR A 522 -2.18 9.03 19.39
N GLU A 523 -2.81 7.87 19.20
CA GLU A 523 -3.84 7.67 18.18
C GLU A 523 -5.03 8.63 18.39
N ALA A 524 -5.54 8.74 19.63
CA ALA A 524 -6.65 9.64 19.94
C ALA A 524 -6.34 11.11 19.62
N ARG A 525 -5.10 11.55 19.85
CA ARG A 525 -4.65 12.91 19.54
C ARG A 525 -4.44 13.13 18.05
N VAL A 526 -3.87 12.16 17.34
CA VAL A 526 -3.68 12.21 15.88
C VAL A 526 -5.04 12.20 15.17
N GLU A 527 -5.97 11.35 15.61
CA GLU A 527 -7.32 11.25 15.06
C GLU A 527 -8.08 12.59 15.13
N THR A 528 -7.85 13.36 16.19
CA THR A 528 -8.47 14.68 16.41
C THR A 528 -7.58 15.85 15.99
N PHE A 529 -6.42 15.57 15.38
CA PHE A 529 -5.43 16.58 14.96
C PHE A 529 -4.91 17.45 16.12
N ASP A 530 -4.88 16.91 17.34
CA ASP A 530 -4.36 17.62 18.52
C ASP A 530 -2.85 17.47 18.67
N PHE A 531 -2.10 18.06 17.75
CA PHE A 531 -0.64 18.14 17.77
C PHE A 531 -0.16 19.38 17.03
N ASP A 532 1.09 19.78 17.25
CA ASP A 532 1.79 20.77 16.44
C ASP A 532 2.55 20.10 15.29
N ILE A 533 3.42 19.14 15.62
CA ILE A 533 4.18 18.32 14.69
C ILE A 533 4.12 16.87 15.16
N THR A 534 3.96 15.94 14.24
CA THR A 534 4.03 14.49 14.53
C THR A 534 4.83 13.76 13.46
N THR A 535 5.43 12.63 13.84
CA THR A 535 6.08 11.72 12.88
C THR A 535 5.06 10.73 12.34
N SER A 536 5.00 10.59 11.03
CA SER A 536 4.18 9.57 10.39
C SER A 536 4.79 9.10 9.07
N ARG A 537 4.22 8.03 8.50
CA ARG A 537 4.57 7.51 7.19
C ARG A 537 3.30 7.16 6.43
N TYR A 538 3.20 7.64 5.19
CA TYR A 538 2.19 7.20 4.22
C TYR A 538 2.82 6.18 3.28
N VAL A 539 2.18 5.04 3.13
CA VAL A 539 2.56 4.06 2.10
C VAL A 539 1.85 4.45 0.81
N GLN A 540 2.60 4.51 -0.27
CA GLN A 540 2.07 4.79 -1.60
C GLN A 540 1.98 3.52 -2.44
N SER A 541 1.00 3.48 -3.34
CA SER A 541 0.85 2.44 -4.34
C SER A 541 1.71 2.74 -5.56
N ASN A 542 2.10 1.70 -6.31
CA ASN A 542 2.65 1.84 -7.67
C ASN A 542 1.62 2.43 -8.64
N THR A 543 0.33 2.34 -8.32
CA THR A 543 -0.79 2.85 -9.10
C THR A 543 -1.75 3.57 -8.14
N PRO A 544 -1.38 4.79 -7.66
CA PRO A 544 -2.19 5.52 -6.70
C PRO A 544 -3.56 5.91 -7.28
N GLY A 545 -4.57 5.87 -6.40
CA GLY A 545 -5.97 6.09 -6.76
C GLY A 545 -6.72 6.90 -5.70
N ILE A 546 -7.90 6.41 -5.31
CA ILE A 546 -8.84 7.11 -4.42
C ILE A 546 -8.29 7.39 -3.01
N GLU A 547 -7.27 6.65 -2.55
CA GLU A 547 -6.60 6.87 -1.27
C GLU A 547 -5.95 8.27 -1.18
N LEU A 548 -5.53 8.85 -2.31
CA LEU A 548 -4.96 10.20 -2.37
C LEU A 548 -5.90 11.25 -1.80
N ARG A 549 -7.22 11.06 -1.95
CA ARG A 549 -8.22 11.94 -1.32
C ARG A 549 -8.11 11.93 0.20
N GLY A 550 -7.88 10.75 0.79
CA GLY A 550 -7.72 10.59 2.22
C GLY A 550 -6.46 11.25 2.77
N PHE A 551 -5.39 11.28 1.98
CA PHE A 551 -4.10 11.83 2.38
C PHE A 551 -3.98 13.33 2.20
N PHE A 552 -4.51 13.89 1.10
CA PHE A 552 -4.12 15.24 0.70
C PHE A 552 -5.30 16.16 0.37
N SER A 553 -6.55 15.67 0.20
CA SER A 553 -7.65 16.52 -0.25
C SER A 553 -8.09 17.53 0.82
N SER A 554 -8.61 18.66 0.35
CA SER A 554 -9.24 19.69 1.20
C SER A 554 -10.43 19.13 1.99
N ALA A 555 -11.18 18.20 1.43
CA ALA A 555 -12.31 17.54 2.08
C ALA A 555 -11.87 16.72 3.30
N ALA A 556 -10.71 16.05 3.22
CA ALA A 556 -10.17 15.25 4.32
C ALA A 556 -9.53 16.10 5.43
N ALA A 557 -9.23 17.37 5.16
CA ALA A 557 -8.42 18.22 6.04
C ALA A 557 -8.96 18.35 7.47
N ASN A 558 -10.28 18.30 7.66
CA ASN A 558 -10.90 18.44 9.00
C ASN A 558 -11.76 17.22 9.36
N GLN A 559 -11.70 16.14 8.59
CA GLN A 559 -12.42 14.91 8.91
C GLN A 559 -11.63 14.08 9.90
N ARG A 560 -12.19 13.88 11.10
CA ARG A 560 -11.62 13.03 12.14
C ARG A 560 -11.24 11.65 11.61
N GLY A 561 -10.08 11.15 11.97
CA GLY A 561 -9.58 9.85 11.54
C GLY A 561 -9.09 9.78 10.09
N ARG A 562 -9.04 10.91 9.36
CA ARG A 562 -8.40 10.98 8.04
C ARG A 562 -6.91 11.28 8.15
N TRP A 563 -6.19 10.90 7.10
CA TRP A 563 -4.74 10.96 7.05
C TRP A 563 -4.16 12.26 6.50
N ASN A 564 -4.99 13.28 6.21
CA ASN A 564 -4.49 14.62 5.88
C ASN A 564 -3.95 15.30 7.17
N LEU A 565 -2.82 14.77 7.67
CA LEU A 565 -2.23 15.17 8.96
C LEU A 565 -1.86 16.65 8.97
N SER A 566 -1.33 17.15 7.87
CA SER A 566 -0.94 18.57 7.76
C SER A 566 -2.12 19.53 7.63
N GLY A 567 -3.32 19.05 7.30
CA GLY A 567 -4.48 19.91 7.09
C GLY A 567 -4.42 20.69 5.79
N ILE A 568 -3.92 20.06 4.72
CA ILE A 568 -3.83 20.64 3.38
C ILE A 568 -5.22 21.02 2.91
N LYS A 569 -5.37 22.28 2.44
CA LYS A 569 -6.58 22.81 1.83
C LYS A 569 -6.18 23.64 0.62
N ASP A 570 -5.99 22.98 -0.49
CA ASP A 570 -5.53 23.58 -1.73
C ASP A 570 -6.36 23.04 -2.90
N PRO A 571 -7.18 23.90 -3.58
CA PRO A 571 -7.99 23.47 -4.71
C PRO A 571 -7.16 22.93 -5.89
N VAL A 572 -5.89 23.32 -6.03
CA VAL A 572 -5.01 22.79 -7.08
C VAL A 572 -4.62 21.36 -6.74
N VAL A 573 -4.29 21.09 -5.48
CA VAL A 573 -4.05 19.72 -4.98
C VAL A 573 -5.29 18.85 -5.22
N ASP A 574 -6.49 19.34 -4.90
CA ASP A 574 -7.74 18.61 -5.15
C ASP A 574 -7.91 18.28 -6.65
N THR A 575 -7.65 19.23 -7.54
CA THR A 575 -7.74 19.01 -8.99
C THR A 575 -6.74 17.96 -9.48
N LEU A 576 -5.50 18.01 -8.99
CA LEU A 576 -4.45 17.06 -9.40
C LEU A 576 -4.69 15.64 -8.84
N ILE A 577 -5.29 15.52 -7.65
CA ILE A 577 -5.77 14.24 -7.12
C ILE A 577 -6.80 13.62 -8.07
N GLU A 578 -7.81 14.42 -8.49
CA GLU A 578 -8.84 13.93 -9.41
C GLU A 578 -8.25 13.55 -10.78
N ALA A 579 -7.26 14.29 -11.27
CA ALA A 579 -6.55 13.95 -12.50
C ALA A 579 -5.81 12.60 -12.39
N ALA A 580 -5.18 12.33 -11.25
CA ALA A 580 -4.51 11.04 -11.00
C ALA A 580 -5.51 9.87 -10.92
N ILE A 581 -6.64 10.07 -10.25
CA ILE A 581 -7.71 9.06 -10.14
C ILE A 581 -8.35 8.77 -11.49
N ALA A 582 -8.60 9.80 -12.29
CA ALA A 582 -9.22 9.71 -13.61
C ALA A 582 -8.26 9.26 -14.73
N ALA A 583 -6.98 9.03 -14.42
CA ALA A 583 -5.97 8.63 -15.41
C ALA A 583 -6.36 7.31 -16.11
N ARG A 584 -6.24 7.30 -17.45
CA ARG A 584 -6.64 6.16 -18.29
C ARG A 584 -5.47 5.31 -18.80
N ASP A 585 -4.26 5.80 -18.59
CA ASP A 585 -3.02 5.12 -18.95
C ASP A 585 -1.89 5.50 -17.95
N ARG A 586 -0.80 4.75 -18.00
CA ARG A 586 0.34 4.94 -17.10
C ARG A 586 1.01 6.30 -17.28
N LYS A 587 1.05 6.82 -18.50
CA LYS A 587 1.65 8.11 -18.82
C LYS A 587 0.87 9.26 -18.17
N SER A 588 -0.45 9.25 -18.29
CA SER A 588 -1.32 10.27 -17.68
C SER A 588 -1.32 10.19 -16.14
N LEU A 589 -1.28 8.98 -15.57
CA LEU A 589 -1.12 8.80 -14.13
C LEU A 589 0.22 9.39 -13.65
N THR A 590 1.31 9.05 -14.33
CA THR A 590 2.65 9.54 -13.98
C THR A 590 2.72 11.08 -14.07
N ALA A 591 2.15 11.67 -15.11
CA ALA A 591 2.09 13.13 -15.26
C ALA A 591 1.29 13.80 -14.13
N ALA A 592 0.11 13.25 -13.81
CA ALA A 592 -0.75 13.80 -12.76
C ALA A 592 -0.11 13.67 -11.36
N THR A 593 0.50 12.53 -11.05
CA THR A 593 1.17 12.31 -9.76
C THR A 593 2.43 13.16 -9.61
N ARG A 594 3.22 13.35 -10.67
CA ARG A 594 4.38 14.25 -10.66
C ARG A 594 3.96 15.70 -10.48
N ALA A 595 2.91 16.15 -11.18
CA ALA A 595 2.36 17.49 -10.98
C ALA A 595 1.89 17.69 -9.54
N LEU A 596 1.18 16.70 -8.97
CA LEU A 596 0.75 16.69 -7.57
C LEU A 596 1.94 16.74 -6.61
N ASP A 597 2.96 15.93 -6.83
CA ASP A 597 4.18 15.88 -6.02
C ASP A 597 4.88 17.26 -5.97
N ARG A 598 5.01 17.95 -7.12
CA ARG A 598 5.58 19.31 -7.18
C ARG A 598 4.83 20.29 -6.31
N VAL A 599 3.50 20.29 -6.40
CA VAL A 599 2.65 21.21 -5.64
C VAL A 599 2.72 20.90 -4.15
N LEU A 600 2.67 19.62 -3.77
CA LEU A 600 2.79 19.19 -2.38
C LEU A 600 4.16 19.56 -1.78
N ARG A 601 5.25 19.34 -2.51
CA ARG A 601 6.62 19.69 -2.07
C ARG A 601 6.79 21.19 -1.93
N ALA A 602 6.27 21.98 -2.88
CA ALA A 602 6.29 23.44 -2.81
C ALA A 602 5.48 23.99 -1.63
N GLY A 603 4.52 23.24 -1.10
CA GLY A 603 3.73 23.62 0.07
C GLY A 603 4.46 23.50 1.41
N HIS A 604 5.58 22.78 1.48
CA HIS A 604 6.33 22.52 2.71
C HIS A 604 5.45 22.05 3.88
N TYR A 605 4.60 21.06 3.62
CA TYR A 605 3.64 20.53 4.60
C TYR A 605 4.27 19.63 5.64
N TRP A 606 5.51 19.24 5.46
CA TRP A 606 6.28 18.32 6.28
C TRP A 606 7.76 18.66 6.23
N VAL A 607 8.53 18.17 7.21
CA VAL A 607 10.00 18.11 7.14
C VAL A 607 10.38 16.69 6.77
N PRO A 608 10.91 16.47 5.56
CA PRO A 608 11.25 15.13 5.07
C PRO A 608 12.28 14.45 5.95
N GLN A 609 12.09 13.15 6.18
CA GLN A 609 13.03 12.32 6.93
C GLN A 609 13.91 11.51 5.97
N TRP A 610 13.70 10.20 5.88
CA TRP A 610 14.55 9.31 5.09
C TRP A 610 13.78 8.12 4.55
N TYR A 611 14.36 7.48 3.56
CA TYR A 611 13.92 6.20 3.02
C TYR A 611 15.11 5.28 2.78
N LYS A 612 14.81 4.05 2.39
CA LYS A 612 15.75 3.07 1.93
C LYS A 612 15.11 2.30 0.78
N GLY A 613 15.75 2.35 -0.41
CA GLY A 613 15.29 1.67 -1.63
C GLY A 613 15.81 0.23 -1.74
N GLU A 614 16.02 -0.45 -0.61
CA GLU A 614 16.59 -1.79 -0.59
C GLU A 614 16.25 -2.54 0.71
N HIS A 615 16.27 -3.88 0.64
CA HIS A 615 16.12 -4.79 1.77
C HIS A 615 17.47 -5.32 2.23
N ASN A 616 17.78 -5.21 3.52
CA ASN A 616 18.96 -5.84 4.13
C ASN A 616 18.63 -7.25 4.55
N ILE A 617 19.10 -8.23 3.82
CA ILE A 617 18.84 -9.65 4.07
C ILE A 617 20.12 -10.33 4.58
N ALA A 618 20.00 -11.07 5.68
CA ALA A 618 21.06 -11.96 6.16
C ALA A 618 20.54 -13.40 6.19
N TYR A 619 21.33 -14.32 5.67
CA TYR A 619 20.94 -15.73 5.63
C TYR A 619 22.14 -16.69 5.73
N TRP A 620 21.90 -17.86 6.26
CA TRP A 620 22.83 -18.98 6.19
C TRP A 620 22.89 -19.46 4.74
N ASP A 621 24.10 -19.63 4.17
CA ASP A 621 24.31 -19.90 2.73
C ASP A 621 23.89 -21.34 2.34
N ARG A 622 22.59 -21.61 2.50
CA ARG A 622 21.92 -22.87 2.16
C ARG A 622 21.06 -22.77 0.92
N PHE A 623 21.00 -21.58 0.31
CA PHE A 623 20.00 -21.27 -0.71
C PHE A 623 20.62 -20.93 -2.05
N GLY A 624 19.93 -21.35 -3.11
CA GLY A 624 20.04 -20.78 -4.44
C GLY A 624 18.90 -19.80 -4.67
N HIS A 625 19.09 -18.87 -5.59
CA HIS A 625 18.09 -17.87 -6.00
C HIS A 625 18.22 -17.56 -7.48
N PRO A 626 17.16 -17.05 -8.13
CA PRO A 626 17.22 -16.63 -9.54
C PRO A 626 18.27 -15.54 -9.76
N ALA A 627 18.76 -15.46 -10.99
CA ALA A 627 19.68 -14.39 -11.40
C ALA A 627 18.99 -13.01 -11.45
N VAL A 628 17.67 -13.00 -11.67
CA VAL A 628 16.85 -11.77 -11.72
C VAL A 628 16.03 -11.70 -10.44
N THR A 629 16.23 -10.64 -9.65
CA THR A 629 15.37 -10.30 -8.52
C THR A 629 14.14 -9.56 -9.02
N PRO A 630 12.93 -9.86 -8.54
CA PRO A 630 11.74 -9.09 -8.87
C PRO A 630 11.90 -7.61 -8.45
N LYS A 631 11.23 -6.70 -9.16
CA LYS A 631 11.34 -5.26 -8.89
C LYS A 631 10.56 -4.82 -7.64
N TYR A 632 9.43 -5.46 -7.38
CA TYR A 632 8.42 -5.03 -6.41
C TYR A 632 8.19 -6.03 -5.28
N ASP A 633 9.11 -6.98 -5.12
CA ASP A 633 9.10 -7.98 -4.05
C ASP A 633 10.51 -8.53 -3.83
N THR A 634 10.80 -9.08 -2.66
CA THR A 634 12.05 -9.82 -2.42
C THR A 634 12.08 -11.16 -3.15
N GLY A 635 10.91 -11.74 -3.39
CA GLY A 635 10.73 -13.04 -4.03
C GLY A 635 11.29 -14.23 -3.25
N ILE A 636 11.70 -14.06 -1.99
CA ILE A 636 12.46 -15.07 -1.25
C ILE A 636 11.68 -16.37 -1.07
N ILE A 637 10.45 -16.29 -0.54
CA ILE A 637 9.62 -17.47 -0.30
C ILE A 637 9.18 -18.12 -1.61
N ASP A 638 8.89 -17.27 -2.58
CA ASP A 638 8.32 -17.70 -3.85
C ASP A 638 9.35 -18.33 -4.78
N THR A 639 10.57 -17.75 -4.88
CA THR A 639 11.48 -18.05 -6.01
C THR A 639 12.78 -18.71 -5.59
N TRP A 640 13.18 -18.60 -4.32
CA TRP A 640 14.42 -19.24 -3.85
C TRP A 640 14.23 -20.74 -3.67
N TRP A 641 15.34 -21.47 -3.56
CA TRP A 641 15.33 -22.92 -3.34
C TRP A 641 16.45 -23.35 -2.38
N HIS A 642 16.30 -24.51 -1.80
CA HIS A 642 17.34 -25.13 -1.00
C HIS A 642 18.45 -25.72 -1.89
N ASP A 643 19.67 -25.25 -1.73
CA ASP A 643 20.86 -25.76 -2.41
C ASP A 643 21.54 -26.81 -1.52
N ALA A 644 21.40 -28.09 -1.90
CA ALA A 644 21.91 -29.20 -1.11
C ALA A 644 23.44 -29.18 -0.96
N ALA A 645 24.18 -28.71 -1.99
CA ALA A 645 25.63 -28.64 -1.93
C ALA A 645 26.12 -27.54 -0.97
N LYS A 646 25.47 -26.38 -1.00
CA LYS A 646 25.72 -25.30 -0.05
C LYS A 646 25.36 -25.73 1.38
N ALA A 647 24.20 -26.35 1.58
CA ALA A 647 23.73 -26.81 2.88
C ALA A 647 24.71 -27.84 3.49
N ALA A 648 25.17 -28.80 2.72
CA ALA A 648 26.16 -29.81 3.19
C ALA A 648 27.48 -29.17 3.66
N ARG A 649 27.96 -28.10 3.00
CA ARG A 649 29.14 -27.33 3.45
C ARG A 649 28.91 -26.64 4.81
N ILE A 650 27.73 -26.09 5.01
CA ILE A 650 27.37 -25.43 6.26
C ILE A 650 27.31 -26.43 7.41
N ASP A 651 26.72 -27.61 7.19
CA ASP A 651 26.52 -28.64 8.22
C ASP A 651 27.84 -29.33 8.58
N SER A 652 28.73 -29.59 7.63
CA SER A 652 30.07 -30.12 7.89
C SER A 652 30.95 -29.16 8.72
N GLY A 653 30.80 -27.85 8.53
CA GLY A 653 31.49 -26.82 9.32
C GLY A 653 30.93 -26.60 10.74
N LYS A 654 29.79 -27.21 11.09
CA LYS A 654 29.26 -27.25 12.48
C LYS A 654 29.84 -28.40 13.31
N ALA A 655 30.42 -29.42 12.67
CA ALA A 655 30.93 -30.61 13.31
C ALA A 655 32.39 -30.47 13.79
N ASN A 656 33.08 -29.40 13.46
CA ASN A 656 34.40 -29.00 13.90
C ASN A 656 34.32 -27.73 14.77
#